data_0163b257aac0a3cdfa023ecba21e0193
#
_entry.id   0163b257aac0a3cdfa023ecba21e0193
#
_cell.length_a   1.000
_cell.length_b   1.000
_cell.length_c   1.000
_cell.angle_alpha   90.00
_cell.angle_beta   90.00
_cell.angle_gamma   90.00
#
_symmetry.space_group_name_H-M   'P 1'
#
loop_
_entity.id
_entity.type
_entity.pdbx_description
1 polymer ?
#
loop_
_entity_poly.entity_id
_entity_poly.type
_entity_poly.pdbx_seq_one_letter_code
_entity_poly.pdbx_strand_id
1 'polypeptide(L)'
;LKHKKNKKSSKKQVLLTLSTALALTTALPAAAHADERIYSSAAGQQSLPPAEWTPASKAEGPQTSVTSDQGGSETQTESPDKAKISKEKAVSLAKELVSIPDDYTLQSTSFNTETLSAGKRTVWNLYFAKKVKNRNVGSINVSIDATSGELRGYSTYLDDPTRKPVYPPKVDRAAAQQIATEFIGKVSPKYKDELVYNADFGIEFRPPLNGDVRYSLRYDRLVNDVAFKDNFIDIEVDGEGHIMQYSIRWDDTVTFDNEKPGITLEQATAKIREQAALELSYLTNYNIKSPAEPHLTYSMPSFMLSAKDGSVWSPYEQSRKPNTTKPVNESSLGAKPTGGKKLDAEQSAAAVKAAFTLPEGAELTDSGFNEYENEYTGRTVSAWNLNWSIKKDGKQAGSAWASINSQTGQVTNYSYYMDNDYARQSGQKITTITYEAAEKKALEVIKKQLPGYVHELYLQDDSERYATYSKEDVDSIRDYSFSFQRRVNGALVDSDGVYISVNAITGEVRNYNVQLSDFAFPASLPSVISKEKAIDAFMDYYKVELTYVSPALWNGHPIPFEKYNLMVAAGEIAPGAGGEGGTQEKAKLVYRLVERPLDERVFLDAQTGEWRDLNTGDKTELVKPQASDIVGHWAERELGMMVAYKALDLTDGKVNPNAIVTRGEVIKMLVLSMNSGRRPYYEAMNSSADASFKDVGSSNAYFLYVESAVEQNLIDKGDGSFNPEGKVTREEMAELIVRALGYNTLAKREGLFDVKFKDAADIENKGQAAIVAGLKIMSQNAAGNFQPKREVTRAEASAAFFRFLQARADLQEAPLRN
;
A
#
# COMPACT_ATOMS: atom_id res chain seq x y z
N LEU A 1 -23.27 -63.99 32.28
CA LEU A 1 -21.94 -64.52 32.00
C LEU A 1 -21.52 -64.12 30.54
N LYS A 2 -20.37 -63.43 30.41
CA LYS A 2 -19.63 -63.17 29.15
C LYS A 2 -20.33 -62.14 28.19
N HIS A 3 -19.87 -60.90 28.29
CA HIS A 3 -19.28 -60.12 27.24
C HIS A 3 -19.21 -58.65 27.67
N LYS A 4 -18.08 -58.28 28.32
CA LYS A 4 -17.63 -56.89 28.41
C LYS A 4 -16.09 -56.92 28.32
N LYS A 5 -15.57 -56.70 27.14
CA LYS A 5 -14.20 -56.20 26.88
C LYS A 5 -14.09 -55.99 25.37
N ASN A 6 -14.12 -54.76 24.96
CA ASN A 6 -13.40 -54.20 23.85
C ASN A 6 -14.12 -52.96 23.29
N LYS A 7 -13.97 -51.82 23.97
CA LYS A 7 -14.22 -50.48 23.42
C LYS A 7 -13.41 -49.48 24.21
N LYS A 8 -12.08 -49.57 24.12
CA LYS A 8 -11.19 -48.48 24.66
C LYS A 8 -9.86 -48.28 23.88
N SER A 9 -9.81 -48.61 22.58
CA SER A 9 -8.58 -48.36 21.81
C SER A 9 -8.73 -47.42 20.61
N SER A 10 -9.93 -46.97 20.29
CA SER A 10 -10.13 -46.11 19.09
C SER A 10 -10.12 -44.60 19.36
N LYS A 11 -10.12 -44.16 20.64
CA LYS A 11 -10.07 -42.70 20.97
C LYS A 11 -8.68 -42.12 21.16
N LYS A 12 -7.64 -42.94 21.24
CA LYS A 12 -6.25 -42.46 21.36
C LYS A 12 -5.52 -42.28 20.03
N GLN A 13 -5.97 -42.91 18.95
CA GLN A 13 -5.35 -42.75 17.64
C GLN A 13 -5.89 -41.57 16.83
N VAL A 14 -7.10 -41.09 17.14
CA VAL A 14 -7.67 -39.92 16.47
C VAL A 14 -7.11 -38.59 17.05
N LEU A 15 -6.58 -38.61 18.30
CA LEU A 15 -5.97 -37.41 18.88
C LEU A 15 -4.50 -37.22 18.49
N LEU A 16 -3.81 -38.25 17.97
CA LEU A 16 -2.41 -38.15 17.53
C LEU A 16 -2.28 -37.75 16.05
N THR A 17 -3.32 -37.87 15.26
CA THR A 17 -3.34 -37.47 13.84
C THR A 17 -3.76 -36.01 13.64
N LEU A 18 -4.41 -35.37 14.66
CA LEU A 18 -4.73 -33.94 14.58
C LEU A 18 -3.59 -33.04 15.11
N SER A 19 -2.66 -33.55 15.92
CA SER A 19 -1.54 -32.76 16.42
C SER A 19 -0.33 -32.72 15.47
N THR A 20 -0.26 -33.60 14.48
CA THR A 20 0.79 -33.58 13.43
C THR A 20 0.40 -32.77 12.18
N ALA A 21 -0.89 -32.46 11.98
CA ALA A 21 -1.33 -31.60 10.89
C ALA A 21 -1.25 -30.09 11.18
N LEU A 22 -1.05 -29.69 12.46
CA LEU A 22 -0.95 -28.28 12.85
C LEU A 22 0.50 -27.78 13.02
N ALA A 23 1.50 -28.64 12.81
CA ALA A 23 2.92 -28.31 12.97
C ALA A 23 3.67 -28.14 11.63
N LEU A 24 2.96 -28.15 10.48
CA LEU A 24 3.56 -28.09 9.14
C LEU A 24 3.19 -26.84 8.33
N THR A 25 2.63 -25.82 8.97
CA THR A 25 2.27 -24.56 8.28
C THR A 25 3.07 -23.34 8.71
N THR A 26 4.27 -23.51 9.28
CA THR A 26 5.14 -22.36 9.59
C THR A 26 6.58 -22.60 9.16
N ALA A 27 6.79 -22.85 7.88
CA ALA A 27 8.09 -22.70 7.24
C ALA A 27 7.87 -22.27 5.79
N LEU A 28 7.50 -21.00 5.59
CA LEU A 28 7.78 -20.34 4.32
C LEU A 28 9.22 -19.84 4.37
N PRO A 29 10.07 -20.25 3.44
CA PRO A 29 11.38 -19.64 3.31
C PRO A 29 11.21 -18.17 2.92
N ALA A 30 12.00 -17.31 3.53
CA ALA A 30 12.12 -15.92 3.12
C ALA A 30 12.41 -15.87 1.62
N ALA A 31 11.43 -15.47 0.84
CA ALA A 31 11.61 -15.16 -0.56
C ALA A 31 12.57 -13.98 -0.63
N ALA A 32 13.64 -14.17 -1.37
CA ALA A 32 14.59 -13.14 -1.73
C ALA A 32 13.84 -11.88 -2.20
N HIS A 33 14.25 -10.74 -1.69
CA HIS A 33 13.87 -9.45 -2.24
C HIS A 33 14.32 -9.40 -3.70
N ALA A 34 13.43 -9.71 -4.63
CA ALA A 34 13.56 -9.22 -5.97
C ALA A 34 13.36 -7.72 -5.91
N ASP A 35 14.31 -7.00 -6.46
CA ASP A 35 14.39 -5.54 -6.56
C ASP A 35 13.06 -5.00 -7.13
N GLU A 36 12.15 -4.54 -6.28
CA GLU A 36 10.97 -3.78 -6.67
C GLU A 36 11.44 -2.39 -7.10
N ARG A 37 12.12 -2.33 -8.23
CA ARG A 37 12.22 -1.11 -8.98
C ARG A 37 11.33 -1.20 -10.19
N ILE A 38 10.51 -0.17 -10.22
CA ILE A 38 9.82 0.31 -11.42
C ILE A 38 8.43 -0.30 -11.63
N TYR A 39 7.49 0.36 -11.05
CA TYR A 39 6.46 1.18 -11.70
C TYR A 39 5.83 2.07 -10.64
N SER A 40 6.47 3.19 -10.32
CA SER A 40 5.78 4.30 -9.72
C SER A 40 5.10 5.08 -10.85
N SER A 41 3.89 4.69 -11.25
CA SER A 41 2.91 5.73 -11.46
C SER A 41 2.94 6.56 -10.18
N ALA A 42 3.06 7.86 -10.28
CA ALA A 42 3.09 8.79 -9.14
C ALA A 42 1.82 8.59 -8.30
N ALA A 43 1.86 7.66 -7.39
CA ALA A 43 0.85 7.48 -6.35
C ALA A 43 1.47 7.99 -5.06
N GLY A 44 0.72 8.86 -4.40
CA GLY A 44 1.13 9.52 -3.19
C GLY A 44 1.78 8.57 -2.19
N GLN A 45 2.78 9.08 -1.50
CA GLN A 45 3.45 8.37 -0.42
C GLN A 45 2.42 7.84 0.56
N GLN A 46 2.06 6.58 0.45
CA GLN A 46 1.41 5.89 1.54
C GLN A 46 2.41 5.80 2.68
N SER A 47 2.05 6.33 3.84
CA SER A 47 2.69 5.97 5.08
C SER A 47 2.66 4.45 5.17
N LEU A 48 3.84 3.83 5.20
CA LEU A 48 3.97 2.41 5.49
C LEU A 48 3.24 2.15 6.82
N PRO A 49 2.40 1.11 6.89
CA PRO A 49 1.90 0.68 8.18
C PRO A 49 3.10 0.35 9.06
N PRO A 50 3.03 0.63 10.37
CA PRO A 50 4.10 0.26 11.28
C PRO A 50 4.37 -1.24 11.15
N ALA A 51 5.64 -1.59 10.95
CA ALA A 51 6.06 -2.98 10.87
C ALA A 51 5.55 -3.71 12.11
N GLU A 52 4.72 -4.74 11.92
CA GLU A 52 4.30 -5.62 12.99
C GLU A 52 5.54 -6.30 13.58
N TRP A 53 5.92 -5.85 14.74
CA TRP A 53 7.03 -6.42 15.49
C TRP A 53 6.54 -7.66 16.22
N THR A 54 6.86 -8.85 15.69
CA THR A 54 6.66 -10.10 16.42
C THR A 54 7.77 -10.26 17.45
N PRO A 55 7.44 -10.52 18.74
CA PRO A 55 8.49 -10.75 19.75
C PRO A 55 9.24 -12.05 19.46
N ALA A 56 10.56 -11.96 19.36
CA ALA A 56 11.43 -13.13 19.26
C ALA A 56 11.29 -13.99 20.53
N SER A 57 10.91 -15.24 20.38
CA SER A 57 10.95 -16.25 21.43
C SER A 57 12.41 -16.52 21.83
N LYS A 58 12.66 -16.55 23.15
CA LYS A 58 13.92 -16.99 23.72
C LYS A 58 14.24 -18.42 23.26
N ALA A 59 15.32 -18.58 22.53
CA ALA A 59 16.04 -19.85 22.43
C ALA A 59 17.48 -19.58 22.86
N GLU A 60 17.86 -20.09 24.00
CA GLU A 60 19.24 -20.19 24.44
C GLU A 60 19.89 -21.37 23.65
N GLY A 61 20.87 -21.07 22.81
CA GLY A 61 21.74 -22.05 22.17
C GLY A 61 23.15 -21.47 22.08
N PRO A 62 24.20 -22.29 22.12
CA PRO A 62 25.56 -21.84 22.38
C PRO A 62 26.14 -21.00 21.25
N GLN A 63 26.73 -19.87 21.60
CA GLN A 63 27.51 -19.01 20.74
C GLN A 63 28.74 -19.76 20.21
N THR A 64 28.74 -20.11 18.95
CA THR A 64 30.00 -20.34 18.20
C THR A 64 30.30 -19.06 17.45
N SER A 65 31.34 -18.38 17.88
CA SER A 65 31.96 -17.27 17.18
C SER A 65 32.55 -17.76 15.87
N VAL A 66 31.91 -17.47 14.73
CA VAL A 66 32.54 -17.56 13.41
C VAL A 66 33.09 -16.17 13.12
N THR A 67 34.39 -16.02 13.27
CA THR A 67 35.13 -14.89 12.74
C THR A 67 35.17 -15.05 11.22
N SER A 68 34.30 -14.33 10.49
CA SER A 68 34.49 -14.09 9.08
C SER A 68 35.45 -12.91 8.91
N ASP A 69 36.68 -13.20 8.60
CA ASP A 69 37.66 -12.24 8.11
C ASP A 69 37.20 -11.81 6.68
N GLN A 70 36.45 -10.73 6.60
CA GLN A 70 36.14 -10.05 5.35
C GLN A 70 36.87 -8.72 5.40
N GLY A 71 37.95 -8.61 4.65
CA GLY A 71 38.61 -7.36 4.34
C GLY A 71 37.66 -6.39 3.63
N GLY A 72 36.86 -5.69 4.40
CA GLY A 72 36.04 -4.54 3.99
C GLY A 72 36.64 -3.30 4.63
N SER A 73 36.82 -2.25 3.84
CA SER A 73 37.22 -0.91 4.25
C SER A 73 36.55 -0.56 5.57
N GLU A 74 37.36 -0.32 6.60
CA GLU A 74 36.90 0.21 7.90
C GLU A 74 36.23 1.58 7.69
N THR A 75 34.92 1.58 7.46
CA THR A 75 34.09 2.75 7.79
C THR A 75 34.14 2.89 9.31
N GLN A 76 34.95 3.81 9.82
CA GLN A 76 34.99 4.15 11.24
C GLN A 76 33.59 4.61 11.65
N THR A 77 32.82 3.70 12.22
CA THR A 77 31.61 4.01 12.97
C THR A 77 32.06 4.81 14.18
N GLU A 78 31.56 6.04 14.36
CA GLU A 78 31.87 6.80 15.57
C GLU A 78 31.49 5.96 16.79
N SER A 79 32.41 5.79 17.71
CA SER A 79 32.15 5.04 18.96
C SER A 79 31.22 5.87 19.87
N PRO A 80 30.25 5.27 20.56
CA PRO A 80 29.40 5.94 21.56
C PRO A 80 30.18 6.80 22.58
N ASP A 81 31.42 6.40 22.89
CA ASP A 81 32.30 7.11 23.84
C ASP A 81 32.83 8.46 23.31
N LYS A 82 32.74 8.67 21.98
CA LYS A 82 33.14 9.93 21.33
C LYS A 82 31.98 10.88 21.09
N ALA A 83 30.74 10.46 21.40
CA ALA A 83 29.56 11.29 21.25
C ALA A 83 29.63 12.54 22.15
N LYS A 84 29.31 13.72 21.61
CA LYS A 84 29.26 14.97 22.41
C LYS A 84 28.16 14.91 23.46
N ILE A 85 27.05 14.26 23.15
CA ILE A 85 25.95 13.98 24.06
C ILE A 85 26.10 12.55 24.57
N SER A 86 26.40 12.38 25.87
CA SER A 86 26.46 11.06 26.46
C SER A 86 25.07 10.40 26.52
N LYS A 87 25.04 9.09 26.70
CA LYS A 87 23.80 8.32 26.87
C LYS A 87 22.92 8.88 28.00
N GLU A 88 23.52 9.19 29.15
CA GLU A 88 22.83 9.73 30.34
C GLU A 88 22.24 11.12 30.05
N LYS A 89 22.98 11.96 29.32
CA LYS A 89 22.51 13.26 28.88
C LYS A 89 21.38 13.14 27.87
N ALA A 90 21.46 12.17 26.93
CA ALA A 90 20.39 11.90 25.97
C ALA A 90 19.09 11.44 26.68
N VAL A 91 19.20 10.58 27.70
CA VAL A 91 18.04 10.18 28.53
C VAL A 91 17.44 11.37 29.28
N SER A 92 18.28 12.27 29.83
CA SER A 92 17.81 13.49 30.50
C SER A 92 17.08 14.43 29.54
N LEU A 93 17.65 14.65 28.33
CA LEU A 93 17.04 15.46 27.28
C LEU A 93 15.70 14.86 26.79
N ALA A 94 15.64 13.55 26.62
CA ALA A 94 14.38 12.90 26.25
C ALA A 94 13.27 13.20 27.26
N LYS A 95 13.54 13.12 28.57
CA LYS A 95 12.57 13.43 29.63
C LYS A 95 12.21 14.91 29.71
N GLU A 96 13.10 15.81 29.31
CA GLU A 96 12.85 17.25 29.27
C GLU A 96 11.98 17.66 28.05
N LEU A 97 12.30 17.12 26.88
CA LEU A 97 11.66 17.48 25.62
C LEU A 97 10.27 16.89 25.48
N VAL A 98 10.11 15.60 25.84
CA VAL A 98 8.84 14.88 25.71
C VAL A 98 8.36 14.35 27.07
N SER A 99 7.05 14.23 27.21
CA SER A 99 6.46 13.73 28.45
C SER A 99 6.62 12.20 28.51
N ILE A 100 7.51 11.73 29.40
CA ILE A 100 7.68 10.29 29.69
C ILE A 100 7.15 10.07 31.11
N PRO A 101 6.00 9.37 31.28
CA PRO A 101 5.45 9.10 32.61
C PRO A 101 6.39 8.25 33.48
N ASP A 102 6.33 8.43 34.79
CA ASP A 102 7.24 7.76 35.74
C ASP A 102 7.14 6.22 35.74
N ASP A 103 6.01 5.67 35.29
CA ASP A 103 5.78 4.23 35.17
C ASP A 103 6.38 3.60 33.89
N TYR A 104 7.04 4.43 33.03
CA TYR A 104 7.83 3.96 31.91
C TYR A 104 9.31 3.87 32.28
N THR A 105 9.90 2.69 32.08
CA THR A 105 11.31 2.44 32.40
C THR A 105 12.12 2.24 31.14
N LEU A 106 13.33 2.79 31.09
CA LEU A 106 14.27 2.59 29.98
C LEU A 106 14.64 1.10 29.88
N GLN A 107 14.37 0.47 28.75
CA GLN A 107 14.64 -0.94 28.50
C GLN A 107 15.88 -1.15 27.64
N SER A 108 16.07 -0.33 26.62
CA SER A 108 17.22 -0.43 25.75
C SER A 108 17.66 0.92 25.20
N THR A 109 18.91 0.99 24.78
CA THR A 109 19.48 2.12 24.05
C THR A 109 20.31 1.60 22.89
N SER A 110 20.21 2.24 21.72
CA SER A 110 21.11 2.00 20.59
C SER A 110 21.73 3.30 20.12
N PHE A 111 22.89 3.18 19.47
CA PHE A 111 23.63 4.29 18.90
C PHE A 111 23.83 4.00 17.41
N ASN A 112 23.22 4.81 16.56
CA ASN A 112 23.16 4.56 15.13
C ASN A 112 23.78 5.73 14.37
N THR A 113 24.36 5.44 13.22
CA THR A 113 24.88 6.43 12.28
C THR A 113 23.95 6.52 11.07
N GLU A 114 23.46 7.70 10.79
CA GLU A 114 22.68 8.04 9.60
C GLU A 114 23.59 8.67 8.55
N THR A 115 23.48 8.27 7.29
CA THR A 115 24.18 8.93 6.18
C THR A 115 23.34 10.09 5.68
N LEU A 116 23.95 11.28 5.58
CA LEU A 116 23.38 12.49 4.99
C LEU A 116 23.94 12.70 3.57
N SER A 117 23.43 13.69 2.86
CA SER A 117 23.91 14.06 1.53
C SER A 117 25.39 14.45 1.52
N ALA A 118 25.88 15.10 2.60
CA ALA A 118 27.30 15.34 2.80
C ALA A 118 27.65 15.14 4.28
N GLY A 119 28.08 13.90 4.63
CA GLY A 119 28.50 13.56 5.97
C GLY A 119 27.63 12.51 6.67
N LYS A 120 27.80 12.44 7.98
CA LYS A 120 27.12 11.44 8.84
C LYS A 120 26.54 12.14 10.05
N ARG A 121 25.44 11.61 10.56
CA ARG A 121 24.79 12.00 11.80
C ARG A 121 24.74 10.80 12.73
N THR A 122 25.05 10.98 13.99
CA THR A 122 24.90 9.93 15.02
C THR A 122 23.71 10.22 15.92
N VAL A 123 22.96 9.19 16.26
CA VAL A 123 21.68 9.30 16.98
C VAL A 123 21.62 8.26 18.09
N TRP A 124 21.24 8.70 19.29
CA TRP A 124 20.82 7.86 20.39
C TRP A 124 19.35 7.50 20.23
N ASN A 125 19.02 6.21 20.18
CA ASN A 125 17.64 5.73 20.24
C ASN A 125 17.39 5.12 21.61
N LEU A 126 16.35 5.63 22.28
CA LEU A 126 15.98 5.28 23.64
C LEU A 126 14.60 4.63 23.63
N TYR A 127 14.52 3.40 24.12
CA TYR A 127 13.27 2.65 24.23
C TYR A 127 12.83 2.53 25.67
N PHE A 128 11.68 3.14 25.98
CA PHE A 128 11.02 3.05 27.27
C PHE A 128 9.78 2.17 27.17
N ALA A 129 9.54 1.36 28.20
CA ALA A 129 8.34 0.54 28.25
C ALA A 129 7.66 0.59 29.62
N LYS A 130 6.34 0.58 29.57
CA LYS A 130 5.45 0.36 30.72
C LYS A 130 5.09 -1.11 30.79
N LYS A 131 5.34 -1.75 31.93
CA LYS A 131 5.03 -3.17 32.17
C LYS A 131 4.04 -3.34 33.28
N VAL A 132 2.99 -4.14 33.04
CA VAL A 132 2.02 -4.57 34.06
C VAL A 132 2.06 -6.09 34.13
N LYS A 133 2.32 -6.65 35.30
CA LYS A 133 2.45 -8.11 35.49
C LYS A 133 3.42 -8.75 34.48
N ASN A 134 4.57 -8.10 34.25
CA ASN A 134 5.62 -8.51 33.30
C ASN A 134 5.22 -8.49 31.79
N ARG A 135 4.03 -7.97 31.48
CA ARG A 135 3.57 -7.75 30.10
C ARG A 135 3.81 -6.30 29.70
N ASN A 136 4.36 -6.08 28.51
CA ASN A 136 4.49 -4.74 27.95
C ASN A 136 3.10 -4.23 27.54
N VAL A 137 2.65 -3.13 28.14
CA VAL A 137 1.36 -2.49 27.85
C VAL A 137 1.52 -1.09 27.26
N GLY A 138 2.74 -0.62 27.12
CA GLY A 138 3.00 0.66 26.48
C GLY A 138 4.47 0.84 26.18
N SER A 139 4.78 1.64 25.17
CA SER A 139 6.14 1.96 24.75
C SER A 139 6.27 3.42 24.34
N ILE A 140 7.45 3.97 24.59
CA ILE A 140 7.87 5.28 24.12
C ILE A 140 9.25 5.12 23.49
N ASN A 141 9.41 5.57 22.25
CA ASN A 141 10.68 5.64 21.56
C ASN A 141 11.07 7.10 21.43
N VAL A 142 12.31 7.42 21.72
CA VAL A 142 12.88 8.76 21.59
C VAL A 142 14.22 8.69 20.91
N SER A 143 14.41 9.46 19.86
CA SER A 143 15.68 9.58 19.14
C SER A 143 16.28 10.97 19.36
N ILE A 144 17.52 11.03 19.87
CA ILE A 144 18.26 12.25 20.19
C ILE A 144 19.54 12.32 19.36
N ASP A 145 19.77 13.43 18.69
CA ASP A 145 21.03 13.69 17.99
C ASP A 145 22.20 13.67 18.98
N ALA A 146 23.18 12.83 18.71
CA ALA A 146 24.30 12.61 19.61
C ALA A 146 25.35 13.76 19.61
N THR A 147 25.18 14.72 18.71
CA THR A 147 26.04 15.90 18.61
C THR A 147 25.39 17.15 19.15
N SER A 148 24.14 17.42 18.73
CA SER A 148 23.41 18.64 19.07
C SER A 148 22.51 18.51 20.30
N GLY A 149 22.04 17.27 20.59
CA GLY A 149 21.01 17.02 21.59
C GLY A 149 19.58 17.30 21.13
N GLU A 150 19.39 17.59 19.87
CA GLU A 150 18.06 17.84 19.27
C GLU A 150 17.21 16.57 19.24
N LEU A 151 15.89 16.72 19.42
CA LEU A 151 14.93 15.64 19.21
C LEU A 151 14.84 15.30 17.70
N ARG A 152 15.11 14.03 17.35
CA ARG A 152 15.00 13.54 15.95
C ARG A 152 13.75 12.73 15.73
N GLY A 153 13.27 12.04 16.76
CA GLY A 153 12.08 11.21 16.68
C GLY A 153 11.47 11.00 18.06
N TYR A 154 10.17 10.87 18.06
CA TYR A 154 9.35 10.49 19.22
C TYR A 154 8.17 9.66 18.72
N SER A 155 7.87 8.56 19.38
CA SER A 155 6.62 7.86 19.18
C SER A 155 6.16 7.22 20.48
N THR A 156 4.85 7.16 20.68
CA THR A 156 4.24 6.52 21.84
C THR A 156 3.14 5.55 21.41
N TYR A 157 3.07 4.46 22.13
CA TYR A 157 2.02 3.46 22.00
C TYR A 157 1.56 3.02 23.38
N LEU A 158 0.26 2.95 23.58
CA LEU A 158 -0.36 2.50 24.83
C LEU A 158 -1.43 1.45 24.50
N ASP A 159 -1.19 0.19 24.91
CA ASP A 159 -2.18 -0.89 24.91
C ASP A 159 -2.92 -0.86 26.25
N ASP A 160 -3.78 0.13 26.44
CA ASP A 160 -4.63 0.22 27.64
C ASP A 160 -6.03 -0.33 27.31
N PRO A 161 -6.34 -1.55 27.77
CA PRO A 161 -7.63 -2.15 27.50
C PRO A 161 -8.79 -1.43 28.23
N THR A 162 -8.48 -0.50 29.14
CA THR A 162 -9.49 0.29 29.86
C THR A 162 -9.78 1.62 29.17
N ARG A 163 -8.94 2.03 28.21
CA ARG A 163 -9.15 3.27 27.46
C ARG A 163 -10.37 3.11 26.56
N LYS A 164 -11.33 3.99 26.72
CA LYS A 164 -12.50 4.10 25.85
C LYS A 164 -12.23 5.13 24.76
N PRO A 165 -12.55 4.85 23.50
CA PRO A 165 -12.47 5.85 22.46
C PRO A 165 -13.49 6.97 22.77
N VAL A 166 -13.06 8.22 22.61
CA VAL A 166 -13.94 9.39 22.79
C VAL A 166 -14.52 9.77 21.41
N TYR A 167 -15.85 9.70 21.27
CA TYR A 167 -16.51 10.11 20.03
C TYR A 167 -17.61 11.14 20.28
N PRO A 168 -17.70 12.22 19.51
CA PRO A 168 -16.75 12.64 18.49
C PRO A 168 -15.36 13.00 19.06
N PRO A 169 -14.29 13.05 18.24
CA PRO A 169 -12.97 13.49 18.68
C PRO A 169 -13.04 14.84 19.41
N LYS A 170 -12.21 15.03 20.44
CA LYS A 170 -12.15 16.29 21.21
C LYS A 170 -11.53 17.42 20.40
N VAL A 171 -10.63 17.09 19.49
CA VAL A 171 -9.97 18.04 18.58
C VAL A 171 -10.27 17.66 17.13
N ASP A 172 -10.40 18.67 16.30
CA ASP A 172 -10.41 18.52 14.84
C ASP A 172 -9.02 18.75 14.26
N ARG A 173 -8.86 18.66 12.94
CA ARG A 173 -7.59 18.87 12.26
C ARG A 173 -7.00 20.26 12.50
N ALA A 174 -7.80 21.31 12.58
CA ALA A 174 -7.30 22.66 12.81
C ALA A 174 -6.74 22.82 14.23
N ALA A 175 -7.42 22.28 15.22
CA ALA A 175 -6.92 22.24 16.61
C ALA A 175 -5.68 21.35 16.72
N ALA A 176 -5.65 20.19 16.03
CA ALA A 176 -4.48 19.32 15.96
C ALA A 176 -3.26 20.03 15.33
N GLN A 177 -3.48 20.83 14.27
CA GLN A 177 -2.43 21.64 13.66
C GLN A 177 -1.87 22.70 14.63
N GLN A 178 -2.71 23.33 15.41
CA GLN A 178 -2.25 24.28 16.44
C GLN A 178 -1.38 23.58 17.49
N ILE A 179 -1.83 22.43 18.01
CA ILE A 179 -1.08 21.60 18.98
C ILE A 179 0.29 21.20 18.40
N ALA A 180 0.30 20.74 17.13
CA ALA A 180 1.54 20.36 16.44
C ALA A 180 2.50 21.53 16.28
N THR A 181 2.01 22.72 15.90
CA THR A 181 2.82 23.93 15.76
C THR A 181 3.45 24.37 17.08
N GLU A 182 2.68 24.33 18.17
CA GLU A 182 3.16 24.63 19.54
C GLU A 182 4.23 23.62 19.97
N PHE A 183 4.02 22.33 19.68
CA PHE A 183 4.99 21.28 20.00
C PHE A 183 6.30 21.46 19.21
N ILE A 184 6.25 21.74 17.89
CA ILE A 184 7.44 22.06 17.08
C ILE A 184 8.20 23.26 17.69
N GLY A 185 7.48 24.33 18.05
CA GLY A 185 8.09 25.51 18.67
C GLY A 185 8.83 25.18 19.97
N LYS A 186 8.39 24.16 20.72
CA LYS A 186 9.03 23.68 21.94
C LYS A 186 10.26 22.81 21.66
N VAL A 187 10.13 21.78 20.80
CA VAL A 187 11.15 20.73 20.65
C VAL A 187 12.16 21.00 19.53
N SER A 188 11.80 21.86 18.58
CA SER A 188 12.60 22.18 17.39
C SER A 188 12.59 23.67 17.04
N PRO A 189 12.84 24.57 18.01
CA PRO A 189 12.72 26.01 17.81
C PRO A 189 13.64 26.55 16.70
N LYS A 190 14.76 25.89 16.44
CA LYS A 190 15.72 26.23 15.38
C LYS A 190 15.08 26.29 14.00
N TYR A 191 14.12 25.41 13.72
CA TYR A 191 13.54 25.23 12.39
C TYR A 191 12.22 25.99 12.16
N LYS A 192 11.60 26.53 13.21
CA LYS A 192 10.22 27.07 13.15
C LYS A 192 10.01 28.14 12.07
N ASP A 193 11.03 28.95 11.79
CA ASP A 193 10.94 30.03 10.80
C ASP A 193 11.28 29.57 9.37
N GLU A 194 11.74 28.32 9.23
CA GLU A 194 12.03 27.64 7.96
C GLU A 194 10.98 26.59 7.59
N LEU A 195 9.78 26.65 8.17
CA LEU A 195 8.74 25.65 7.96
C LEU A 195 7.48 26.24 7.32
N VAL A 196 6.88 25.49 6.43
CA VAL A 196 5.55 25.75 5.89
C VAL A 196 4.64 24.53 6.07
N TYR A 197 3.43 24.75 6.57
CA TYR A 197 2.46 23.66 6.71
C TYR A 197 2.03 23.12 5.34
N ASN A 198 2.12 21.81 5.17
CA ASN A 198 1.67 21.14 3.96
C ASN A 198 0.18 20.79 4.10
N ALA A 199 -0.67 21.63 3.53
CA ALA A 199 -2.12 21.46 3.63
C ALA A 199 -2.65 20.23 2.85
N ASP A 200 -1.88 19.68 1.93
CA ASP A 200 -2.28 18.53 1.12
C ASP A 200 -1.85 17.18 1.74
N PHE A 201 -1.05 17.20 2.81
CA PHE A 201 -0.56 15.99 3.44
C PHE A 201 -1.53 15.47 4.50
N GLY A 202 -1.85 14.17 4.45
CA GLY A 202 -2.65 13.49 5.47
C GLY A 202 -4.06 14.05 5.63
N ILE A 203 -4.64 14.62 4.58
CA ILE A 203 -6.01 15.16 4.62
C ILE A 203 -7.00 14.01 4.82
N GLU A 204 -7.84 14.12 5.83
CA GLU A 204 -9.04 13.30 5.96
C GLU A 204 -10.19 14.00 5.20
N PHE A 205 -10.63 13.37 4.11
CA PHE A 205 -11.74 13.91 3.32
C PHE A 205 -13.09 13.60 3.95
N ARG A 206 -13.12 12.62 4.86
CA ARG A 206 -14.34 12.16 5.53
C ARG A 206 -14.23 12.36 7.03
N PRO A 207 -15.32 12.79 7.70
CA PRO A 207 -15.35 12.85 9.16
C PRO A 207 -15.10 11.46 9.77
N PRO A 208 -14.42 11.33 10.90
CA PRO A 208 -14.19 10.02 11.52
C PRO A 208 -15.51 9.38 11.97
N LEU A 209 -15.62 8.06 11.83
CA LEU A 209 -16.77 7.25 12.30
C LEU A 209 -16.53 6.59 13.66
N ASN A 210 -15.35 6.79 14.24
CA ASN A 210 -15.00 6.30 15.59
C ASN A 210 -14.09 7.32 16.29
N GLY A 211 -13.79 7.08 17.55
CA GLY A 211 -12.90 7.96 18.33
C GLY A 211 -11.40 7.69 18.14
N ASP A 212 -11.03 6.64 17.41
CA ASP A 212 -9.63 6.30 17.15
C ASP A 212 -9.16 7.00 15.87
N VAL A 213 -8.98 8.32 15.96
CA VAL A 213 -8.53 9.17 14.86
C VAL A 213 -7.11 9.64 15.13
N ARG A 214 -6.30 9.73 14.06
CA ARG A 214 -4.97 10.31 14.06
C ARG A 214 -4.85 11.30 12.94
N TYR A 215 -4.52 12.53 13.28
CA TYR A 215 -4.26 13.61 12.33
C TYR A 215 -2.77 13.60 11.98
N SER A 216 -2.43 13.15 10.78
CA SER A 216 -1.07 13.22 10.25
C SER A 216 -0.84 14.62 9.64
N LEU A 217 0.14 15.32 10.15
CA LEU A 217 0.47 16.71 9.81
C LEU A 217 1.91 16.79 9.36
N ARG A 218 2.19 17.50 8.26
CA ARG A 218 3.54 17.72 7.73
C ARG A 218 3.86 19.19 7.61
N TYR A 219 5.08 19.53 7.96
CA TYR A 219 5.67 20.83 7.78
C TYR A 219 6.92 20.69 6.92
N ASP A 220 6.85 21.17 5.68
CA ASP A 220 7.96 21.13 4.73
C ASP A 220 8.94 22.25 4.99
N ARG A 221 10.24 22.05 4.66
CA ARG A 221 11.23 23.13 4.74
C ARG A 221 10.93 24.19 3.70
N LEU A 222 10.94 25.47 4.14
CA LEU A 222 10.79 26.63 3.28
C LEU A 222 12.18 27.20 2.94
N VAL A 223 12.50 27.28 1.66
CA VAL A 223 13.77 27.83 1.14
C VAL A 223 13.45 28.82 0.05
N ASN A 224 13.87 30.08 0.21
CA ASN A 224 13.58 31.17 -0.75
C ASN A 224 12.07 31.22 -1.14
N ASP A 225 11.19 31.14 -0.14
CA ASP A 225 9.73 31.10 -0.30
C ASP A 225 9.17 29.90 -1.09
N VAL A 226 10.00 28.85 -1.31
CA VAL A 226 9.60 27.62 -2.01
C VAL A 226 9.74 26.43 -1.06
N ALA A 227 8.74 25.55 -1.05
CA ALA A 227 8.78 24.33 -0.25
C ALA A 227 9.81 23.33 -0.80
N PHE A 228 10.70 22.83 0.06
CA PHE A 228 11.60 21.72 -0.18
C PHE A 228 11.10 20.48 0.55
N LYS A 229 10.41 19.62 -0.17
CA LYS A 229 9.64 18.49 0.39
C LYS A 229 10.49 17.29 0.83
N ASP A 230 11.80 17.30 0.55
CA ASP A 230 12.72 16.25 1.02
C ASP A 230 13.17 16.48 2.47
N ASN A 231 13.00 17.71 2.99
CA ASN A 231 13.21 18.06 4.38
C ASN A 231 11.88 18.46 5.01
N PHE A 232 11.47 17.76 6.07
CA PHE A 232 10.15 17.98 6.70
C PHE A 232 10.13 17.55 8.17
N ILE A 233 9.11 17.99 8.86
CA ILE A 233 8.69 17.50 10.16
C ILE A 233 7.31 16.88 10.02
N ASP A 234 7.17 15.62 10.43
CA ASP A 234 5.89 14.91 10.53
C ASP A 234 5.46 14.81 11.99
N ILE A 235 4.19 15.07 12.24
CA ILE A 235 3.57 14.95 13.56
C ILE A 235 2.23 14.23 13.41
N GLU A 236 1.97 13.27 14.31
CA GLU A 236 0.65 12.70 14.51
C GLU A 236 0.04 13.18 15.81
N VAL A 237 -1.20 13.65 15.76
CA VAL A 237 -2.01 14.06 16.89
C VAL A 237 -3.25 13.17 16.94
N ASP A 238 -3.57 12.59 18.11
CA ASP A 238 -4.78 11.80 18.26
C ASP A 238 -6.04 12.68 18.42
N GLY A 239 -7.21 12.05 18.37
CA GLY A 239 -8.50 12.74 18.53
C GLY A 239 -8.73 13.39 19.90
N GLU A 240 -7.86 13.17 20.86
CA GLU A 240 -7.89 13.80 22.18
C GLU A 240 -6.88 14.96 22.33
N GLY A 241 -6.01 15.16 21.32
CA GLY A 241 -5.00 16.22 21.28
C GLY A 241 -3.62 15.80 21.81
N HIS A 242 -3.34 14.50 21.96
CA HIS A 242 -2.02 14.02 22.36
C HIS A 242 -1.12 13.87 21.13
N ILE A 243 0.16 14.23 21.28
CA ILE A 243 1.19 13.95 20.29
C ILE A 243 1.52 12.45 20.37
N MET A 244 1.24 11.73 19.28
CA MET A 244 1.48 10.28 19.17
C MET A 244 2.81 9.99 18.50
N GLN A 245 3.18 10.81 17.52
CA GLN A 245 4.43 10.67 16.79
C GLN A 245 4.99 12.05 16.42
N TYR A 246 6.30 12.15 16.42
CA TYR A 246 7.08 13.24 15.85
C TYR A 246 8.29 12.65 15.15
N SER A 247 8.58 13.08 13.95
CA SER A 247 9.81 12.77 13.24
C SER A 247 10.29 13.95 12.43
N ILE A 248 11.60 14.15 12.39
CA ILE A 248 12.20 15.17 11.56
C ILE A 248 13.18 14.54 10.58
N ARG A 249 12.89 14.69 9.29
CA ARG A 249 13.82 14.41 8.20
C ARG A 249 14.41 15.74 7.75
N TRP A 250 15.67 15.97 8.12
CA TRP A 250 16.31 17.25 7.85
C TRP A 250 17.79 17.04 7.57
N ASP A 251 18.21 17.48 6.43
CA ASP A 251 19.61 17.45 6.03
C ASP A 251 20.10 18.91 5.84
N ASP A 252 20.87 19.38 6.80
CA ASP A 252 21.45 20.73 6.81
C ASP A 252 22.55 20.89 5.75
N THR A 253 23.06 19.80 5.18
CA THR A 253 24.16 19.82 4.22
C THR A 253 23.71 20.08 2.79
N VAL A 254 22.40 19.98 2.51
CA VAL A 254 21.84 20.27 1.18
C VAL A 254 22.02 21.77 0.88
N THR A 255 22.65 22.06 -0.26
CA THR A 255 22.78 23.41 -0.79
C THR A 255 21.77 23.63 -1.92
N PHE A 256 21.35 24.89 -2.09
CA PHE A 256 20.28 25.23 -3.02
C PHE A 256 20.77 26.15 -4.14
N ASP A 257 20.16 26.01 -5.29
CA ASP A 257 20.29 26.97 -6.37
C ASP A 257 19.50 28.23 -6.01
N ASN A 258 20.17 29.38 -5.96
CA ASN A 258 19.52 30.63 -5.56
C ASN A 258 18.96 31.41 -6.76
N GLU A 259 18.93 30.78 -7.94
CA GLU A 259 18.36 31.42 -9.13
C GLU A 259 16.83 31.54 -8.99
N LYS A 260 16.30 32.71 -9.36
CA LYS A 260 14.86 32.89 -9.47
C LYS A 260 14.34 32.12 -10.69
N PRO A 261 13.06 31.67 -10.68
CA PRO A 261 12.46 31.06 -11.86
C PRO A 261 12.59 31.97 -13.08
N GLY A 262 13.12 31.45 -14.19
CA GLY A 262 13.20 32.17 -15.46
C GLY A 262 11.92 32.04 -16.30
N ILE A 263 11.04 31.07 -15.93
CA ILE A 263 9.71 30.94 -16.50
C ILE A 263 8.63 31.00 -15.40
N THR A 264 7.43 31.47 -15.75
CA THR A 264 6.30 31.54 -14.84
C THR A 264 5.58 30.18 -14.70
N LEU A 265 4.71 30.07 -13.71
CA LEU A 265 3.86 28.88 -13.51
C LEU A 265 2.98 28.62 -14.74
N GLU A 266 2.41 29.66 -15.34
CA GLU A 266 1.58 29.56 -16.55
C GLU A 266 2.40 29.05 -17.73
N GLN A 267 3.63 29.56 -17.91
CA GLN A 267 4.54 29.08 -18.97
C GLN A 267 4.95 27.62 -18.74
N ALA A 268 5.24 27.23 -17.51
CA ALA A 268 5.53 25.85 -17.15
C ALA A 268 4.33 24.94 -17.40
N THR A 269 3.14 25.36 -17.02
CA THR A 269 1.89 24.63 -17.27
C THR A 269 1.65 24.42 -18.76
N ALA A 270 1.84 25.46 -19.57
CA ALA A 270 1.71 25.36 -21.03
C ALA A 270 2.73 24.37 -21.64
N LYS A 271 4.01 24.42 -21.20
CA LYS A 271 5.05 23.50 -21.64
C LYS A 271 4.77 22.04 -21.21
N ILE A 272 4.24 21.83 -20.02
CA ILE A 272 3.83 20.50 -19.54
C ILE A 272 2.74 19.93 -20.45
N ARG A 273 1.73 20.74 -20.79
CA ARG A 273 0.66 20.34 -21.73
C ARG A 273 1.20 19.98 -23.12
N GLU A 274 2.12 20.79 -23.63
CA GLU A 274 2.74 20.56 -24.94
C GLU A 274 3.56 19.27 -24.98
N GLN A 275 4.26 18.98 -23.91
CA GLN A 275 5.18 17.83 -23.79
C GLN A 275 4.52 16.58 -23.22
N ALA A 276 3.25 16.65 -22.85
CA ALA A 276 2.52 15.52 -22.26
C ALA A 276 2.47 14.33 -23.23
N ALA A 277 3.20 13.28 -22.91
CA ALA A 277 3.21 12.03 -23.67
C ALA A 277 2.22 11.05 -23.03
N LEU A 278 0.96 11.09 -23.48
CA LEU A 278 -0.04 10.15 -22.97
C LEU A 278 0.23 8.74 -23.47
N GLU A 279 0.17 7.79 -22.57
CA GLU A 279 0.19 6.36 -22.90
C GLU A 279 -1.19 5.75 -22.71
N LEU A 280 -1.60 4.95 -23.70
CA LEU A 280 -2.84 4.19 -23.64
C LEU A 280 -2.54 2.79 -23.10
N SER A 281 -3.25 2.39 -22.06
CA SER A 281 -3.05 1.09 -21.41
C SER A 281 -4.35 0.40 -21.06
N TYR A 282 -4.30 -0.94 -21.03
CA TYR A 282 -5.35 -1.75 -20.44
C TYR A 282 -5.05 -1.95 -18.95
N LEU A 283 -5.93 -1.43 -18.12
CA LEU A 283 -5.94 -1.64 -16.69
C LEU A 283 -6.65 -2.97 -16.40
N THR A 284 -5.95 -3.90 -15.76
CA THR A 284 -6.44 -5.28 -15.51
C THR A 284 -6.59 -5.60 -14.04
N ASN A 285 -5.95 -4.81 -13.16
CA ASN A 285 -5.90 -5.03 -11.70
C ASN A 285 -6.81 -4.08 -10.93
N TYR A 286 -8.07 -3.98 -11.35
CA TYR A 286 -9.04 -3.27 -10.54
C TYR A 286 -10.10 -4.26 -10.03
N ASN A 287 -10.43 -4.11 -8.76
CA ASN A 287 -11.25 -5.07 -8.03
C ASN A 287 -12.73 -4.86 -8.35
N ILE A 288 -13.21 -5.34 -9.50
CA ILE A 288 -14.57 -4.99 -9.81
C ILE A 288 -15.49 -6.16 -9.95
N LYS A 289 -15.40 -7.02 -10.77
CA LYS A 289 -16.31 -8.15 -10.99
C LYS A 289 -15.53 -9.29 -11.61
N SER A 290 -15.72 -10.48 -11.12
CA SER A 290 -15.17 -11.64 -11.82
C SER A 290 -16.16 -12.13 -12.87
N PRO A 291 -15.70 -12.41 -14.10
CA PRO A 291 -14.38 -12.09 -14.62
C PRO A 291 -14.21 -10.58 -14.86
N ALA A 292 -13.06 -10.04 -14.50
CA ALA A 292 -12.74 -8.65 -14.76
C ALA A 292 -12.57 -8.41 -16.26
N GLU A 293 -13.13 -7.32 -16.77
CA GLU A 293 -12.92 -6.87 -18.14
C GLU A 293 -11.80 -5.81 -18.14
N PRO A 294 -10.80 -5.92 -19.05
CA PRO A 294 -9.76 -4.90 -19.15
C PRO A 294 -10.35 -3.54 -19.53
N HIS A 295 -10.15 -2.50 -18.68
CA HIS A 295 -10.54 -1.14 -18.98
C HIS A 295 -9.41 -0.40 -19.71
N LEU A 296 -9.77 0.32 -20.75
CA LEU A 296 -8.83 1.16 -21.49
C LEU A 296 -8.69 2.51 -20.79
N THR A 297 -7.48 2.84 -20.34
CA THR A 297 -7.15 4.07 -19.63
C THR A 297 -6.03 4.85 -20.31
N TYR A 298 -6.03 6.17 -20.12
CA TYR A 298 -4.85 6.98 -20.38
C TYR A 298 -4.05 7.13 -19.10
N SER A 299 -2.72 7.08 -19.21
CA SER A 299 -1.78 7.52 -18.19
C SER A 299 -0.94 8.66 -18.73
N MET A 300 -0.57 9.58 -17.84
CA MET A 300 0.32 10.69 -18.15
C MET A 300 1.61 10.52 -17.33
N PRO A 301 2.75 10.16 -17.98
CA PRO A 301 4.01 10.02 -17.29
C PRO A 301 4.41 11.32 -16.61
N SER A 302 4.86 11.21 -15.37
CA SER A 302 5.39 12.35 -14.62
C SER A 302 6.76 12.74 -15.17
N PHE A 303 6.97 14.04 -15.36
CA PHE A 303 8.27 14.63 -15.67
C PHE A 303 8.40 15.99 -14.99
N MET A 304 9.62 16.50 -14.91
CA MET A 304 9.91 17.79 -14.30
C MET A 304 10.48 18.74 -15.34
N LEU A 305 10.23 20.04 -15.17
CA LEU A 305 10.83 21.09 -15.97
C LEU A 305 11.77 21.91 -15.11
N SER A 306 12.95 22.22 -15.63
CA SER A 306 13.84 23.23 -15.04
C SER A 306 13.08 24.55 -14.91
N ALA A 307 13.03 25.11 -13.72
CA ALA A 307 12.39 26.41 -13.51
C ALA A 307 13.14 27.56 -14.19
N LYS A 308 14.39 27.35 -14.58
CA LYS A 308 15.24 28.35 -15.25
C LYS A 308 14.80 28.63 -16.69
N ASP A 309 14.55 27.59 -17.48
CA ASP A 309 14.33 27.69 -18.92
C ASP A 309 13.16 26.83 -19.44
N GLY A 310 12.60 25.98 -18.61
CA GLY A 310 11.52 25.07 -18.97
C GLY A 310 11.96 23.88 -19.80
N SER A 311 13.23 23.55 -19.82
CA SER A 311 13.72 22.29 -20.37
C SER A 311 13.30 21.13 -19.50
N VAL A 312 13.08 19.94 -20.10
CA VAL A 312 12.83 18.71 -19.33
C VAL A 312 14.05 18.43 -18.47
N TRP A 313 13.81 18.19 -17.19
CA TRP A 313 14.83 17.85 -16.24
C TRP A 313 14.48 16.54 -15.52
N SER A 314 15.47 15.73 -15.26
CA SER A 314 15.35 14.52 -14.45
C SER A 314 16.51 14.48 -13.46
N PRO A 315 16.27 14.06 -12.20
CA PRO A 315 17.34 13.80 -11.25
C PRO A 315 18.22 12.60 -11.68
N TYR A 316 17.74 11.80 -12.62
CA TYR A 316 18.51 10.76 -13.29
C TYR A 316 18.99 11.32 -14.62
N GLU A 317 20.29 11.50 -14.80
CA GLU A 317 20.91 12.09 -16.01
C GLU A 317 20.60 11.34 -17.32
N GLN A 318 20.03 10.17 -17.23
CA GLN A 318 19.64 9.38 -18.39
C GLN A 318 18.18 9.70 -18.79
N SER A 319 18.04 10.59 -19.77
CA SER A 319 16.80 10.67 -20.53
C SER A 319 16.52 9.29 -21.14
N ARG A 320 15.57 8.56 -20.57
CA ARG A 320 15.09 7.33 -21.22
C ARG A 320 14.61 7.72 -22.61
N LYS A 321 15.27 7.21 -23.64
CA LYS A 321 14.68 7.23 -24.98
C LYS A 321 13.32 6.54 -24.92
N PRO A 322 12.35 6.99 -25.73
CA PRO A 322 11.08 6.28 -25.80
C PRO A 322 11.34 4.80 -26.10
N ASN A 323 10.67 3.94 -25.33
CA ASN A 323 10.72 2.48 -25.49
C ASN A 323 10.61 2.08 -26.95
N THR A 324 11.30 1.00 -27.33
CA THR A 324 11.17 0.48 -28.70
C THR A 324 9.71 0.32 -29.10
N THR A 325 9.36 0.86 -30.24
CA THR A 325 7.99 0.81 -30.77
C THR A 325 7.73 -0.45 -31.58
N LYS A 326 8.73 -1.34 -31.68
CA LYS A 326 8.65 -2.56 -32.49
C LYS A 326 8.46 -3.80 -31.63
N PRO A 327 7.58 -4.71 -32.02
CA PRO A 327 7.43 -5.99 -31.36
C PRO A 327 8.64 -6.90 -31.61
N VAL A 328 8.81 -7.93 -30.77
CA VAL A 328 9.84 -8.97 -30.94
C VAL A 328 9.74 -9.65 -32.32
N ASN A 329 8.53 -9.76 -32.84
CA ASN A 329 8.24 -10.20 -34.21
C ASN A 329 6.95 -9.57 -34.70
N GLU A 330 6.86 -9.25 -36.01
CA GLU A 330 5.70 -8.57 -36.60
C GLU A 330 4.42 -9.42 -36.57
N SER A 331 4.55 -10.74 -36.54
CA SER A 331 3.43 -11.69 -36.51
C SER A 331 3.66 -12.76 -35.46
N SER A 332 2.58 -13.40 -35.04
CA SER A 332 2.66 -14.59 -34.17
C SER A 332 3.46 -15.71 -34.85
N LEU A 333 4.31 -16.39 -34.08
CA LEU A 333 5.08 -17.57 -34.52
C LEU A 333 4.40 -18.89 -34.14
N GLY A 334 3.28 -18.84 -33.45
CA GLY A 334 2.54 -20.00 -32.99
C GLY A 334 1.24 -19.64 -32.29
N ALA A 335 0.49 -20.62 -31.84
CA ALA A 335 -0.71 -20.38 -31.05
C ALA A 335 -0.35 -20.00 -29.61
N LYS A 336 -1.21 -19.19 -28.97
CA LYS A 336 -1.16 -18.97 -27.53
C LYS A 336 -1.43 -20.30 -26.81
N PRO A 337 -0.80 -20.57 -25.64
CA PRO A 337 -1.01 -21.82 -24.91
C PRO A 337 -2.50 -22.00 -24.57
N THR A 338 -3.03 -23.18 -24.85
CA THR A 338 -4.38 -23.55 -24.41
C THR A 338 -4.30 -24.58 -23.30
N GLY A 339 -5.23 -24.53 -22.38
CA GLY A 339 -5.33 -25.53 -21.30
C GLY A 339 -5.65 -26.95 -21.86
N GLY A 340 -5.60 -27.93 -20.98
CA GLY A 340 -5.99 -29.32 -21.29
C GLY A 340 -4.86 -30.34 -21.10
N LYS A 341 -3.61 -29.91 -20.94
CA LYS A 341 -2.54 -30.78 -20.44
C LYS A 341 -2.80 -31.12 -18.97
N LYS A 342 -2.22 -32.20 -18.50
CA LYS A 342 -2.20 -32.59 -17.08
C LYS A 342 -0.80 -33.10 -16.79
N LEU A 343 0.18 -32.17 -16.80
CA LEU A 343 1.56 -32.54 -16.54
C LEU A 343 1.74 -32.97 -15.07
N ASP A 344 2.44 -34.05 -14.87
CA ASP A 344 2.97 -34.44 -13.57
C ASP A 344 4.32 -33.78 -13.27
N ALA A 345 4.90 -34.05 -12.10
CA ALA A 345 6.17 -33.44 -11.66
C ALA A 345 7.34 -33.81 -12.59
N GLU A 346 7.45 -35.06 -13.06
CA GLU A 346 8.51 -35.51 -13.96
C GLU A 346 8.42 -34.86 -15.34
N GLN A 347 7.21 -34.83 -15.91
CA GLN A 347 6.94 -34.18 -17.19
C GLN A 347 7.22 -32.67 -17.09
N SER A 348 6.85 -32.04 -15.99
CA SER A 348 7.14 -30.65 -15.70
C SER A 348 8.63 -30.37 -15.60
N ALA A 349 9.38 -31.19 -14.87
CA ALA A 349 10.84 -31.09 -14.79
C ALA A 349 11.52 -31.31 -16.13
N ALA A 350 11.02 -32.26 -16.94
CA ALA A 350 11.52 -32.49 -18.31
C ALA A 350 11.27 -31.27 -19.20
N ALA A 351 10.10 -30.63 -19.10
CA ALA A 351 9.76 -29.43 -19.85
C ALA A 351 10.65 -28.24 -19.48
N VAL A 352 10.97 -28.04 -18.20
CA VAL A 352 11.93 -27.01 -17.76
C VAL A 352 13.33 -27.26 -18.32
N LYS A 353 13.83 -28.53 -18.27
CA LYS A 353 15.14 -28.91 -18.84
C LYS A 353 15.20 -28.74 -20.37
N ALA A 354 14.08 -28.90 -21.05
CA ALA A 354 13.99 -28.65 -22.50
C ALA A 354 13.95 -27.14 -22.83
N ALA A 355 13.46 -26.32 -21.91
CA ALA A 355 13.36 -24.87 -22.05
C ALA A 355 14.69 -24.18 -21.73
N PHE A 356 15.36 -24.57 -20.66
CA PHE A 356 16.53 -23.91 -20.07
C PHE A 356 17.65 -24.91 -19.75
N THR A 357 18.89 -24.41 -19.85
CA THR A 357 20.09 -25.16 -19.44
C THR A 357 20.23 -25.02 -17.93
N LEU A 358 19.98 -26.09 -17.19
CA LEU A 358 20.27 -26.15 -15.76
C LEU A 358 21.81 -26.21 -15.54
N PRO A 359 22.30 -25.55 -14.47
CA PRO A 359 23.72 -25.69 -14.10
C PRO A 359 24.11 -27.16 -13.90
N GLU A 360 25.36 -27.47 -14.20
CA GLU A 360 25.92 -28.81 -13.98
C GLU A 360 25.80 -29.22 -12.50
N GLY A 361 25.42 -30.46 -12.25
CA GLY A 361 25.21 -31.00 -10.91
C GLY A 361 23.82 -30.66 -10.31
N ALA A 362 22.88 -30.14 -11.11
CA ALA A 362 21.50 -29.87 -10.65
C ALA A 362 20.70 -31.17 -10.52
N GLU A 363 20.30 -31.51 -9.30
CA GLU A 363 19.47 -32.64 -8.94
C GLU A 363 18.11 -32.12 -8.41
N LEU A 364 16.97 -32.63 -8.93
CA LEU A 364 15.64 -32.26 -8.43
C LEU A 364 15.50 -32.79 -6.99
N THR A 365 15.22 -31.90 -6.06
CA THR A 365 15.11 -32.22 -4.63
C THR A 365 13.70 -32.12 -4.09
N ASP A 366 12.87 -31.26 -4.70
CA ASP A 366 11.51 -31.06 -4.28
C ASP A 366 10.60 -30.63 -5.43
N SER A 367 9.30 -31.01 -5.31
CA SER A 367 8.25 -30.62 -6.26
C SER A 367 6.92 -30.43 -5.54
N GLY A 368 6.34 -29.24 -5.65
CA GLY A 368 5.05 -28.88 -5.06
C GLY A 368 4.03 -28.56 -6.13
N PHE A 369 2.82 -29.08 -6.00
CA PHE A 369 1.68 -28.77 -6.87
C PHE A 369 0.76 -27.78 -6.18
N ASN A 370 0.44 -26.67 -6.85
CA ASN A 370 -0.52 -25.67 -6.38
C ASN A 370 -1.64 -25.50 -7.39
N GLU A 371 -2.86 -25.41 -6.88
CA GLU A 371 -4.04 -25.09 -7.68
C GLU A 371 -4.84 -24.03 -6.94
N TYR A 372 -5.20 -22.97 -7.65
CA TYR A 372 -6.00 -21.87 -7.10
C TYR A 372 -6.86 -21.25 -8.21
N GLU A 373 -7.95 -20.63 -7.83
CA GLU A 373 -8.75 -19.83 -8.73
C GLU A 373 -8.17 -18.41 -8.80
N ASN A 374 -7.91 -17.95 -10.01
CA ASN A 374 -7.47 -16.57 -10.24
C ASN A 374 -8.66 -15.63 -10.05
N GLU A 375 -8.62 -14.80 -9.02
CA GLU A 375 -9.74 -13.93 -8.62
C GLU A 375 -10.14 -12.92 -9.71
N TYR A 376 -9.23 -12.56 -10.61
CA TYR A 376 -9.52 -11.59 -11.69
C TYR A 376 -10.15 -12.24 -12.91
N THR A 377 -9.76 -13.47 -13.24
CA THR A 377 -10.24 -14.16 -14.44
C THR A 377 -11.27 -15.24 -14.15
N GLY A 378 -11.45 -15.62 -12.88
CA GLY A 378 -12.32 -16.74 -12.48
C GLY A 378 -11.86 -18.09 -13.01
N ARG A 379 -10.60 -18.20 -13.44
CA ARG A 379 -10.05 -19.45 -14.01
C ARG A 379 -9.15 -20.16 -13.02
N THR A 380 -9.25 -21.47 -13.01
CA THR A 380 -8.34 -22.31 -12.23
C THR A 380 -6.95 -22.29 -12.85
N VAL A 381 -5.95 -21.93 -12.07
CA VAL A 381 -4.53 -21.99 -12.40
C VAL A 381 -3.91 -23.13 -11.62
N SER A 382 -3.29 -24.07 -12.33
CA SER A 382 -2.59 -25.20 -11.71
C SER A 382 -1.13 -25.16 -12.12
N ALA A 383 -0.22 -25.19 -11.15
CA ALA A 383 1.21 -25.06 -11.39
C ALA A 383 2.03 -26.05 -10.57
N TRP A 384 3.11 -26.55 -11.17
CA TRP A 384 4.19 -27.20 -10.46
C TRP A 384 5.30 -26.23 -10.13
N ASN A 385 5.73 -26.23 -8.88
CA ASN A 385 6.96 -25.55 -8.40
C ASN A 385 8.02 -26.60 -8.15
N LEU A 386 9.16 -26.44 -8.80
CA LEU A 386 10.23 -27.43 -8.85
C LEU A 386 11.51 -26.80 -8.30
N ASN A 387 12.23 -27.52 -7.41
CA ASN A 387 13.45 -27.06 -6.81
C ASN A 387 14.58 -28.06 -7.06
N TRP A 388 15.74 -27.55 -7.49
CA TRP A 388 16.95 -28.34 -7.69
C TRP A 388 18.04 -27.86 -6.73
N SER A 389 18.75 -28.82 -6.13
CA SER A 389 20.02 -28.58 -5.46
C SER A 389 21.14 -28.72 -6.49
N ILE A 390 22.05 -27.77 -6.53
CA ILE A 390 23.22 -27.81 -7.41
C ILE A 390 24.42 -28.23 -6.57
N LYS A 391 25.08 -29.35 -6.95
CA LYS A 391 26.23 -29.87 -6.26
C LYS A 391 27.47 -29.75 -7.11
N LYS A 392 28.59 -29.35 -6.51
CA LYS A 392 29.94 -29.37 -7.10
C LYS A 392 30.86 -30.09 -6.14
N ASP A 393 31.60 -31.10 -6.63
CA ASP A 393 32.49 -31.92 -5.83
C ASP A 393 31.81 -32.54 -4.58
N GLY A 394 30.52 -32.94 -4.74
CA GLY A 394 29.69 -33.52 -3.69
C GLY A 394 29.18 -32.55 -2.61
N LYS A 395 29.46 -31.24 -2.72
CA LYS A 395 29.00 -30.20 -1.79
C LYS A 395 27.92 -29.35 -2.44
N GLN A 396 27.00 -28.85 -1.63
CA GLN A 396 26.04 -27.83 -2.06
C GLN A 396 26.82 -26.62 -2.60
N ALA A 397 26.50 -26.19 -3.81
CA ALA A 397 27.13 -25.08 -4.51
C ALA A 397 26.14 -24.09 -5.11
N GLY A 398 24.83 -24.33 -4.93
CA GLY A 398 23.78 -23.47 -5.44
C GLY A 398 22.42 -24.15 -5.47
N SER A 399 21.45 -23.47 -6.02
CA SER A 399 20.09 -23.95 -6.21
C SER A 399 19.47 -23.41 -7.49
N ALA A 400 18.48 -24.13 -8.02
CA ALA A 400 17.63 -23.64 -9.11
C ALA A 400 16.17 -23.93 -8.78
N TRP A 401 15.29 -23.08 -9.29
CA TRP A 401 13.84 -23.26 -9.15
C TRP A 401 13.11 -22.88 -10.42
N ALA A 402 11.95 -23.46 -10.62
CA ALA A 402 11.08 -23.14 -11.73
C ALA A 402 9.62 -23.35 -11.36
N SER A 403 8.74 -22.56 -12.00
CA SER A 403 7.30 -22.77 -11.99
C SER A 403 6.80 -23.03 -13.41
N ILE A 404 5.93 -24.00 -13.54
CA ILE A 404 5.34 -24.40 -14.83
C ILE A 404 3.84 -24.59 -14.68
N ASN A 405 3.07 -23.98 -15.55
CA ASN A 405 1.62 -24.19 -15.62
C ASN A 405 1.36 -25.62 -16.11
N SER A 406 0.73 -26.44 -15.27
CA SER A 406 0.51 -27.87 -15.55
C SER A 406 -0.50 -28.13 -16.67
N GLN A 407 -1.41 -27.16 -16.90
CA GLN A 407 -2.46 -27.26 -17.91
C GLN A 407 -1.97 -26.86 -19.30
N THR A 408 -1.08 -25.87 -19.37
CA THR A 408 -0.56 -25.35 -20.64
C THR A 408 0.83 -25.88 -20.98
N GLY A 409 1.61 -26.29 -19.97
CA GLY A 409 3.01 -26.65 -20.12
C GLY A 409 3.94 -25.48 -20.34
N GLN A 410 3.50 -24.26 -20.05
CA GLN A 410 4.29 -23.04 -20.14
C GLN A 410 5.12 -22.85 -18.86
N VAL A 411 6.44 -22.71 -19.00
CA VAL A 411 7.28 -22.28 -17.89
C VAL A 411 7.01 -20.81 -17.63
N THR A 412 6.60 -20.46 -16.41
CA THR A 412 6.28 -19.10 -16.00
C THR A 412 7.40 -18.46 -15.22
N ASN A 413 8.20 -19.28 -14.53
CA ASN A 413 9.37 -18.81 -13.79
C ASN A 413 10.51 -19.83 -13.91
N TYR A 414 11.73 -19.33 -14.03
CA TYR A 414 12.97 -20.10 -13.91
C TYR A 414 14.06 -19.21 -13.36
N SER A 415 14.81 -19.71 -12.38
CA SER A 415 15.97 -18.99 -11.88
C SER A 415 16.98 -19.97 -11.29
N TYR A 416 18.27 -19.59 -11.26
CA TYR A 416 19.28 -20.29 -10.51
C TYR A 416 20.24 -19.32 -9.81
N TYR A 417 20.82 -19.81 -8.72
CA TYR A 417 21.82 -19.15 -7.90
C TYR A 417 23.01 -20.08 -7.66
N MET A 418 24.23 -19.53 -7.69
CA MET A 418 25.47 -20.25 -7.33
C MET A 418 26.18 -19.52 -6.19
N ASP A 419 26.65 -20.24 -5.19
CA ASP A 419 27.26 -19.68 -3.96
C ASP A 419 28.45 -18.76 -4.21
N ASN A 420 29.21 -19.00 -5.27
CA ASN A 420 30.39 -18.21 -5.63
C ASN A 420 30.13 -17.09 -6.65
N ASP A 421 28.88 -16.88 -7.06
CA ASP A 421 28.53 -15.86 -8.06
C ASP A 421 28.90 -14.44 -7.61
N TYR A 422 28.97 -14.21 -6.31
CA TYR A 422 29.24 -12.89 -5.72
C TYR A 422 30.65 -12.73 -5.15
N ALA A 423 31.49 -13.76 -5.20
CA ALA A 423 32.87 -13.63 -4.74
C ALA A 423 33.68 -12.77 -5.74
N ARG A 424 33.89 -11.49 -5.40
CA ARG A 424 34.77 -10.60 -6.16
C ARG A 424 36.22 -10.93 -5.88
N GLN A 425 36.98 -11.31 -6.93
CA GLN A 425 38.42 -11.04 -6.95
C GLN A 425 38.62 -9.71 -7.66
N SER A 426 39.14 -8.71 -6.95
CA SER A 426 39.40 -7.38 -7.49
C SER A 426 40.29 -7.46 -8.73
N GLY A 427 39.84 -6.85 -9.83
CA GLY A 427 40.66 -6.70 -11.05
C GLY A 427 40.55 -7.84 -12.06
N GLN A 428 39.71 -8.86 -11.86
CA GLN A 428 39.55 -9.94 -12.83
C GLN A 428 38.39 -9.65 -13.80
N LYS A 429 38.68 -9.73 -15.10
CA LYS A 429 37.61 -9.73 -16.13
C LYS A 429 36.78 -11.00 -16.00
N ILE A 430 35.50 -10.87 -15.74
CA ILE A 430 34.54 -11.97 -15.61
C ILE A 430 33.56 -12.04 -16.77
N THR A 431 33.21 -10.90 -17.37
CA THR A 431 32.26 -10.81 -18.49
C THR A 431 32.90 -11.44 -19.73
N THR A 432 32.20 -12.39 -20.34
CA THR A 432 32.65 -13.12 -21.55
C THR A 432 31.85 -12.82 -22.80
N ILE A 433 30.59 -12.36 -22.65
CA ILE A 433 29.73 -12.02 -23.77
C ILE A 433 29.38 -10.53 -23.76
N THR A 434 29.00 -10.00 -24.90
CA THR A 434 28.55 -8.60 -25.03
C THR A 434 27.05 -8.47 -24.74
N TYR A 435 26.57 -7.22 -24.54
CA TYR A 435 25.16 -6.91 -24.40
C TYR A 435 24.33 -7.43 -25.60
N GLU A 436 24.82 -7.21 -26.83
CA GLU A 436 24.13 -7.62 -28.06
C GLU A 436 24.03 -9.16 -28.17
N ALA A 437 25.06 -9.88 -27.71
CA ALA A 437 25.02 -11.34 -27.67
C ALA A 437 24.00 -11.83 -26.64
N ALA A 438 23.91 -11.19 -25.48
CA ALA A 438 22.92 -11.49 -24.45
C ALA A 438 21.50 -11.14 -24.90
N GLU A 439 21.30 -9.98 -25.58
CA GLU A 439 20.02 -9.59 -26.16
C GLU A 439 19.53 -10.61 -27.19
N LYS A 440 20.40 -11.02 -28.12
CA LYS A 440 20.09 -12.06 -29.09
C LYS A 440 19.64 -13.35 -28.41
N LYS A 441 20.32 -13.78 -27.34
CA LYS A 441 19.92 -14.97 -26.56
C LYS A 441 18.55 -14.77 -25.92
N ALA A 442 18.27 -13.61 -25.33
CA ALA A 442 16.98 -13.29 -24.74
C ALA A 442 15.84 -13.34 -25.78
N LEU A 443 16.06 -12.73 -26.96
CA LEU A 443 15.09 -12.75 -28.06
C LEU A 443 14.83 -14.17 -28.60
N GLU A 444 15.86 -15.01 -28.70
CA GLU A 444 15.75 -16.42 -29.09
C GLU A 444 14.88 -17.20 -28.08
N VAL A 445 15.10 -16.98 -26.80
CA VAL A 445 14.30 -17.60 -25.73
C VAL A 445 12.84 -17.16 -25.78
N ILE A 446 12.57 -15.85 -25.94
CA ILE A 446 11.20 -15.34 -26.10
C ILE A 446 10.49 -16.00 -27.31
N LYS A 447 11.15 -16.04 -28.46
CA LYS A 447 10.59 -16.65 -29.68
C LYS A 447 10.28 -18.16 -29.50
N LYS A 448 11.11 -18.85 -28.75
CA LYS A 448 10.95 -20.28 -28.46
C LYS A 448 9.86 -20.55 -27.41
N GLN A 449 9.85 -19.78 -26.29
CA GLN A 449 8.96 -20.05 -25.15
C GLN A 449 7.59 -19.40 -25.29
N LEU A 450 7.48 -18.28 -26.02
CA LEU A 450 6.28 -17.47 -26.13
C LEU A 450 5.87 -17.18 -27.59
N PRO A 451 5.89 -18.19 -28.49
CA PRO A 451 5.68 -17.97 -29.92
C PRO A 451 4.33 -17.30 -30.25
N GLY A 452 3.30 -17.53 -29.43
CA GLY A 452 1.97 -16.95 -29.57
C GLY A 452 1.87 -15.47 -29.12
N TYR A 453 2.90 -14.93 -28.46
CA TYR A 453 2.90 -13.58 -27.89
C TYR A 453 3.93 -12.64 -28.49
N VAL A 454 4.85 -13.12 -29.34
CA VAL A 454 5.99 -12.33 -29.85
C VAL A 454 5.60 -11.04 -30.57
N HIS A 455 4.40 -10.98 -31.14
CA HIS A 455 3.85 -9.81 -31.81
C HIS A 455 3.20 -8.80 -30.85
N GLU A 456 3.00 -9.21 -29.60
CA GLU A 456 2.48 -8.37 -28.51
C GLU A 456 3.58 -7.95 -27.53
N LEU A 457 4.80 -8.54 -27.60
CA LEU A 457 5.91 -8.26 -26.69
C LEU A 457 6.91 -7.28 -27.30
N TYR A 458 7.21 -6.22 -26.57
CA TYR A 458 8.07 -5.11 -26.97
C TYR A 458 9.24 -5.01 -26.01
N LEU A 459 10.48 -5.16 -26.49
CA LEU A 459 11.69 -5.00 -25.70
C LEU A 459 11.80 -3.56 -25.20
N GLN A 460 12.07 -3.38 -23.91
CA GLN A 460 12.52 -2.10 -23.36
C GLN A 460 14.02 -1.97 -23.62
N ASP A 461 14.41 -0.96 -24.38
CA ASP A 461 15.82 -0.76 -24.75
C ASP A 461 16.57 -0.05 -23.61
N ASP A 462 17.39 -0.78 -22.92
CA ASP A 462 18.31 -0.31 -21.87
C ASP A 462 19.79 -0.27 -22.38
N SER A 463 20.03 -0.40 -23.69
CA SER A 463 21.39 -0.45 -24.26
C SER A 463 22.24 0.76 -23.90
N GLU A 464 21.65 1.96 -23.84
CA GLU A 464 22.35 3.18 -23.42
C GLU A 464 22.91 3.10 -21.98
N ARG A 465 22.21 2.43 -21.07
CA ARG A 465 22.69 2.21 -19.71
C ARG A 465 24.02 1.46 -19.71
N TYR A 466 24.15 0.44 -20.56
CA TYR A 466 25.40 -0.33 -20.66
C TYR A 466 26.47 0.37 -21.48
N ALA A 467 26.08 1.23 -22.42
CA ALA A 467 27.01 2.05 -23.20
C ALA A 467 27.73 3.12 -22.35
N THR A 468 27.15 3.53 -21.23
CA THR A 468 27.75 4.51 -20.31
C THR A 468 28.71 3.89 -19.28
N TYR A 469 28.81 2.56 -19.22
CA TYR A 469 29.68 1.87 -18.28
C TYR A 469 31.15 2.00 -18.68
N SER A 470 32.02 2.16 -17.67
CA SER A 470 33.45 2.08 -17.90
C SER A 470 33.85 0.68 -18.39
N LYS A 471 35.02 0.56 -19.02
CA LYS A 471 35.53 -0.78 -19.45
C LYS A 471 35.63 -1.75 -18.28
N GLU A 472 36.04 -1.30 -17.10
CA GLU A 472 36.13 -2.11 -15.88
C GLU A 472 34.75 -2.55 -15.38
N ASP A 473 33.74 -1.69 -15.48
CA ASP A 473 32.35 -2.03 -15.15
C ASP A 473 31.78 -3.04 -16.14
N VAL A 474 31.99 -2.84 -17.45
CA VAL A 474 31.58 -3.80 -18.48
C VAL A 474 32.27 -5.16 -18.25
N ASP A 475 33.56 -5.17 -17.94
CA ASP A 475 34.30 -6.39 -17.67
C ASP A 475 33.86 -7.09 -16.36
N SER A 476 33.12 -6.39 -15.49
CA SER A 476 32.60 -6.90 -14.22
C SER A 476 31.09 -7.26 -14.25
N ILE A 477 30.40 -7.04 -15.37
CA ILE A 477 28.98 -7.39 -15.52
C ILE A 477 28.81 -8.90 -15.38
N ARG A 478 27.86 -9.30 -14.53
CA ARG A 478 27.53 -10.72 -14.31
C ARG A 478 26.32 -11.16 -15.07
N ASP A 479 25.34 -10.26 -15.21
CA ASP A 479 24.08 -10.54 -15.86
C ASP A 479 23.61 -9.30 -16.65
N TYR A 480 23.13 -9.54 -17.86
CA TYR A 480 22.40 -8.57 -18.65
C TYR A 480 20.91 -8.81 -18.50
N SER A 481 20.15 -7.77 -18.23
CA SER A 481 18.72 -7.83 -17.98
C SER A 481 17.93 -7.25 -19.15
N PHE A 482 16.84 -7.93 -19.51
CA PHE A 482 15.94 -7.56 -20.59
C PHE A 482 14.51 -7.63 -20.10
N SER A 483 13.78 -6.52 -20.26
CA SER A 483 12.36 -6.43 -19.94
C SER A 483 11.54 -6.28 -21.20
N PHE A 484 10.42 -7.00 -21.27
CA PHE A 484 9.48 -6.95 -22.39
C PHE A 484 8.11 -6.57 -21.86
N GLN A 485 7.52 -5.53 -22.41
CA GLN A 485 6.15 -5.12 -22.11
C GLN A 485 5.19 -5.72 -23.13
N ARG A 486 4.02 -6.13 -22.69
CA ARG A 486 2.96 -6.57 -23.58
C ARG A 486 2.11 -5.39 -24.03
N ARG A 487 1.84 -5.33 -25.34
CA ARG A 487 0.90 -4.39 -25.95
C ARG A 487 -0.11 -5.16 -26.77
N VAL A 488 -1.37 -4.86 -26.57
CA VAL A 488 -2.49 -5.42 -27.35
C VAL A 488 -3.18 -4.29 -28.08
N ASN A 489 -3.31 -4.41 -29.40
CA ASN A 489 -3.85 -3.36 -30.25
C ASN A 489 -3.12 -2.00 -30.09
N GLY A 490 -1.83 -2.03 -29.75
CA GLY A 490 -1.02 -0.83 -29.50
C GLY A 490 -1.10 -0.26 -28.07
N ALA A 491 -2.10 -0.66 -27.27
CA ALA A 491 -2.20 -0.25 -25.87
C ALA A 491 -1.37 -1.18 -24.98
N LEU A 492 -0.69 -0.60 -23.99
CA LEU A 492 0.08 -1.33 -22.98
C LEU A 492 -0.87 -2.16 -22.11
N VAL A 493 -0.49 -3.37 -21.76
CA VAL A 493 -1.15 -4.14 -20.69
C VAL A 493 -0.28 -4.00 -19.44
N ASP A 494 -0.69 -3.15 -18.52
CA ASP A 494 0.14 -2.67 -17.41
C ASP A 494 0.59 -3.77 -16.43
N SER A 495 -0.19 -4.85 -16.28
CA SER A 495 0.17 -6.02 -15.45
C SER A 495 1.05 -7.04 -16.14
N ASP A 496 1.21 -6.93 -17.48
CA ASP A 496 1.78 -8.00 -18.29
C ASP A 496 3.20 -7.65 -18.77
N GLY A 497 4.11 -8.59 -18.55
CA GLY A 497 5.48 -8.44 -19.02
C GLY A 497 6.28 -9.71 -18.94
N VAL A 498 7.47 -9.66 -19.49
CA VAL A 498 8.47 -10.73 -19.38
C VAL A 498 9.81 -10.14 -18.97
N TYR A 499 10.47 -10.78 -18.04
CA TYR A 499 11.81 -10.42 -17.61
C TYR A 499 12.77 -11.60 -17.85
N ILE A 500 13.91 -11.30 -18.47
CA ILE A 500 14.97 -12.28 -18.71
C ILE A 500 16.29 -11.67 -18.24
N SER A 501 17.07 -12.41 -17.48
CA SER A 501 18.48 -12.10 -17.31
C SER A 501 19.36 -13.20 -17.93
N VAL A 502 20.40 -12.80 -18.64
CA VAL A 502 21.39 -13.67 -19.27
C VAL A 502 22.71 -13.51 -18.53
N ASN A 503 23.25 -14.62 -18.06
CA ASN A 503 24.54 -14.64 -17.39
C ASN A 503 25.64 -14.21 -18.37
N ALA A 504 26.32 -13.11 -18.05
CA ALA A 504 27.35 -12.53 -18.90
C ALA A 504 28.64 -13.36 -18.98
N ILE A 505 28.77 -14.39 -18.12
CA ILE A 505 29.92 -15.30 -18.08
C ILE A 505 29.65 -16.55 -18.93
N THR A 506 28.47 -17.15 -18.79
CA THR A 506 28.12 -18.41 -19.45
C THR A 506 27.29 -18.24 -20.73
N GLY A 507 26.64 -17.08 -20.91
CA GLY A 507 25.70 -16.84 -21.99
C GLY A 507 24.35 -17.55 -21.85
N GLU A 508 24.10 -18.21 -20.69
CA GLU A 508 22.87 -18.91 -20.44
C GLU A 508 21.87 -18.04 -19.64
N VAL A 509 20.58 -18.39 -19.75
CA VAL A 509 19.54 -17.69 -19.00
C VAL A 509 19.70 -17.98 -17.51
N ARG A 510 19.81 -16.92 -16.70
CA ARG A 510 19.83 -17.00 -15.24
C ARG A 510 18.43 -16.85 -14.65
N ASN A 511 17.69 -15.87 -15.11
CA ASN A 511 16.33 -15.62 -14.67
C ASN A 511 15.39 -15.50 -15.87
N TYR A 512 14.23 -16.06 -15.73
CA TYR A 512 13.13 -15.92 -16.68
C TYR A 512 11.84 -15.83 -15.88
N ASN A 513 11.08 -14.77 -16.07
CA ASN A 513 9.81 -14.57 -15.42
C ASN A 513 8.79 -14.08 -16.44
N VAL A 514 7.61 -14.69 -16.46
CA VAL A 514 6.51 -14.38 -17.36
C VAL A 514 5.27 -14.09 -16.56
N GLN A 515 4.76 -12.91 -16.71
CA GLN A 515 3.46 -12.50 -16.21
C GLN A 515 2.62 -12.04 -17.39
N LEU A 516 1.80 -12.93 -17.92
CA LEU A 516 0.91 -12.66 -19.05
C LEU A 516 -0.49 -13.11 -18.68
N SER A 517 -1.38 -12.15 -18.60
CA SER A 517 -2.79 -12.39 -18.31
C SER A 517 -3.50 -13.05 -19.51
N ASP A 518 -4.50 -13.82 -19.20
CA ASP A 518 -5.37 -14.50 -20.19
C ASP A 518 -6.73 -13.81 -20.36
N PHE A 519 -6.78 -12.50 -20.06
CA PHE A 519 -7.97 -11.69 -20.32
C PHE A 519 -8.39 -11.74 -21.79
N ALA A 520 -9.69 -11.64 -22.02
CA ALA A 520 -10.24 -11.46 -23.34
C ALA A 520 -10.14 -9.98 -23.76
N PHE A 521 -9.17 -9.66 -24.59
CA PHE A 521 -9.04 -8.32 -25.16
C PHE A 521 -9.92 -8.17 -26.39
N PRO A 522 -10.38 -6.93 -26.70
CA PRO A 522 -11.07 -6.64 -27.94
C PRO A 522 -10.23 -6.99 -29.17
N ALA A 523 -10.88 -7.41 -30.27
CA ALA A 523 -10.18 -7.75 -31.52
C ALA A 523 -9.46 -6.57 -32.19
N SER A 524 -9.89 -5.34 -31.88
CA SER A 524 -9.27 -4.09 -32.35
C SER A 524 -9.37 -3.05 -31.22
N LEU A 525 -8.53 -2.01 -31.29
CA LEU A 525 -8.58 -0.93 -30.33
C LEU A 525 -9.96 -0.26 -30.35
N PRO A 526 -10.65 -0.18 -29.20
CA PRO A 526 -11.90 0.57 -29.10
C PRO A 526 -11.71 2.07 -29.39
N SER A 527 -12.80 2.75 -29.70
CA SER A 527 -12.83 4.20 -29.85
C SER A 527 -12.47 4.89 -28.54
N VAL A 528 -11.58 5.86 -28.57
CA VAL A 528 -11.11 6.61 -27.39
C VAL A 528 -11.32 8.11 -27.56
N ILE A 529 -11.35 8.86 -26.47
CA ILE A 529 -11.34 10.32 -26.50
C ILE A 529 -10.04 10.85 -27.12
N SER A 530 -10.07 12.08 -27.62
CA SER A 530 -8.86 12.68 -28.18
C SER A 530 -7.79 12.91 -27.08
N LYS A 531 -6.52 12.96 -27.49
CA LYS A 531 -5.40 13.24 -26.58
C LYS A 531 -5.57 14.60 -25.89
N GLU A 532 -6.08 15.59 -26.59
CA GLU A 532 -6.30 16.93 -26.04
C GLU A 532 -7.30 16.89 -24.89
N LYS A 533 -8.44 16.18 -25.07
CA LYS A 533 -9.41 15.98 -23.99
C LYS A 533 -8.83 15.23 -22.80
N ALA A 534 -8.01 14.22 -23.05
CA ALA A 534 -7.36 13.48 -21.99
C ALA A 534 -6.35 14.37 -21.22
N ILE A 535 -5.55 15.17 -21.94
CA ILE A 535 -4.63 16.15 -21.32
C ILE A 535 -5.43 17.16 -20.48
N ASP A 536 -6.56 17.68 -20.97
CA ASP A 536 -7.43 18.58 -20.20
C ASP A 536 -7.88 17.93 -18.89
N ALA A 537 -8.38 16.70 -18.96
CA ALA A 537 -8.80 15.95 -17.78
C ALA A 537 -7.64 15.74 -16.77
N PHE A 538 -6.45 15.41 -17.24
CA PHE A 538 -5.26 15.29 -16.38
C PHE A 538 -4.85 16.62 -15.75
N MET A 539 -4.88 17.72 -16.51
CA MET A 539 -4.54 19.04 -15.96
C MET A 539 -5.57 19.58 -14.98
N ASP A 540 -6.81 19.08 -15.02
CA ASP A 540 -7.82 19.30 -13.99
C ASP A 540 -7.55 18.46 -12.72
N TYR A 541 -6.93 17.29 -12.89
CA TYR A 541 -6.58 16.40 -11.77
C TYR A 541 -5.25 16.78 -11.12
N TYR A 542 -4.21 17.06 -11.90
CA TYR A 542 -2.92 17.49 -11.41
C TYR A 542 -2.89 18.98 -11.13
N LYS A 543 -2.00 19.38 -10.21
CA LYS A 543 -1.52 20.75 -10.10
C LYS A 543 -0.05 20.83 -10.48
N VAL A 544 0.35 21.92 -11.08
CA VAL A 544 1.77 22.23 -11.30
C VAL A 544 2.27 22.96 -10.08
N GLU A 545 3.35 22.49 -9.49
CA GLU A 545 3.99 23.16 -8.37
C GLU A 545 5.46 23.46 -8.63
N LEU A 546 5.94 24.56 -8.08
CA LEU A 546 7.36 24.92 -8.00
C LEU A 546 7.95 24.31 -6.74
N THR A 547 9.05 23.57 -6.85
CA THR A 547 9.71 22.94 -5.70
C THR A 547 11.20 22.78 -5.96
N TYR A 548 11.98 22.60 -4.89
CA TYR A 548 13.37 22.14 -5.01
C TYR A 548 13.41 20.61 -5.03
N VAL A 549 14.33 20.05 -5.83
CA VAL A 549 14.64 18.62 -5.87
C VAL A 549 16.14 18.43 -5.75
N SER A 550 16.57 17.57 -4.84
CA SER A 550 17.98 17.26 -4.63
C SER A 550 18.39 16.03 -5.45
N PRO A 551 19.28 16.15 -6.43
CA PRO A 551 19.80 15.00 -7.19
C PRO A 551 20.45 13.94 -6.31
N ALA A 552 21.18 14.37 -5.29
CA ALA A 552 21.91 13.49 -4.37
C ALA A 552 21.00 12.55 -3.57
N LEU A 553 19.80 13.00 -3.17
CA LEU A 553 18.85 12.20 -2.41
C LEU A 553 18.18 11.11 -3.27
N TRP A 554 18.15 11.31 -4.60
CA TRP A 554 17.52 10.38 -5.53
C TRP A 554 18.47 9.30 -6.04
N ASN A 555 19.77 9.59 -6.15
CA ASN A 555 20.76 8.68 -6.77
C ASN A 555 21.48 7.76 -5.76
N GLY A 556 21.31 7.97 -4.45
CA GLY A 556 22.03 7.20 -3.42
C GLY A 556 23.56 7.38 -3.42
N HIS A 557 24.11 8.12 -4.41
CA HIS A 557 25.52 8.50 -4.52
C HIS A 557 25.63 10.01 -4.76
N PRO A 558 26.48 10.71 -4.01
CA PRO A 558 26.61 12.17 -4.08
C PRO A 558 27.27 12.68 -5.37
N ILE A 559 27.83 11.78 -6.19
CA ILE A 559 28.43 12.11 -7.48
C ILE A 559 27.99 11.07 -8.50
N PRO A 560 27.65 11.45 -9.76
CA PRO A 560 27.48 10.48 -10.83
C PRO A 560 28.72 9.60 -10.95
N PHE A 561 28.53 8.29 -11.07
CA PHE A 561 29.60 7.30 -11.05
C PHE A 561 30.70 7.59 -12.10
N GLU A 562 30.34 8.11 -13.27
CA GLU A 562 31.28 8.53 -14.30
C GLU A 562 32.18 9.69 -13.84
N LYS A 563 31.58 10.68 -13.18
CA LYS A 563 32.34 11.81 -12.63
C LYS A 563 33.24 11.37 -11.50
N TYR A 564 32.77 10.46 -10.65
CA TYR A 564 33.59 9.80 -9.64
C TYR A 564 34.78 9.10 -10.25
N ASN A 565 34.58 8.28 -11.29
CA ASN A 565 35.65 7.56 -11.97
C ASN A 565 36.64 8.51 -12.68
N LEU A 566 36.17 9.62 -13.28
CA LEU A 566 37.02 10.65 -13.86
C LEU A 566 37.87 11.33 -12.80
N MET A 567 37.30 11.62 -11.63
CA MET A 567 38.02 12.23 -10.52
C MET A 567 39.03 11.27 -9.89
N VAL A 568 38.70 9.96 -9.80
CA VAL A 568 39.63 8.93 -9.40
C VAL A 568 40.75 8.77 -10.43
N ALA A 569 40.42 8.74 -11.72
CA ALA A 569 41.39 8.64 -12.80
C ALA A 569 42.28 9.90 -12.91
N ALA A 570 41.75 11.06 -12.58
CA ALA A 570 42.53 12.30 -12.47
C ALA A 570 43.36 12.42 -11.20
N GLY A 571 43.24 11.45 -10.26
CA GLY A 571 43.93 11.51 -8.97
C GLY A 571 43.33 12.54 -7.98
N GLU A 572 42.16 13.06 -8.25
CA GLU A 572 41.47 14.04 -7.41
C GLU A 572 40.83 13.41 -6.18
N ILE A 573 40.43 12.13 -6.29
CA ILE A 573 39.91 11.29 -5.18
C ILE A 573 40.56 9.92 -5.18
N ALA A 574 40.79 9.36 -3.99
CA ALA A 574 41.34 8.02 -3.87
C ALA A 574 40.34 6.94 -4.32
N PRO A 575 40.73 5.85 -4.97
CA PRO A 575 39.87 4.74 -5.30
C PRO A 575 39.21 4.16 -4.02
N GLY A 576 37.88 4.08 -4.00
CA GLY A 576 37.14 3.59 -2.83
C GLY A 576 36.86 4.67 -1.76
N ALA A 577 37.33 5.91 -1.90
CA ALA A 577 36.87 7.04 -1.10
C ALA A 577 35.42 7.36 -1.53
N GLY A 578 34.48 6.65 -0.95
CA GLY A 578 33.07 6.90 -1.18
C GLY A 578 32.69 8.30 -0.72
N GLY A 579 32.59 9.21 -1.64
CA GLY A 579 31.79 10.42 -1.52
C GLY A 579 32.22 11.53 -0.55
N GLU A 580 33.37 11.48 0.11
CA GLU A 580 33.76 12.52 1.08
C GLU A 580 34.35 13.79 0.45
N GLY A 581 34.41 13.94 -0.88
CA GLY A 581 35.03 15.11 -1.52
C GLY A 581 34.42 15.60 -2.80
N GLY A 582 33.32 15.02 -3.26
CA GLY A 582 32.63 15.50 -4.46
C GLY A 582 31.86 16.78 -4.21
N THR A 583 31.89 17.72 -5.14
CA THR A 583 31.00 18.88 -5.15
C THR A 583 29.57 18.40 -5.15
N GLN A 584 28.90 18.51 -4.02
CA GLN A 584 27.48 18.18 -3.87
C GLN A 584 26.70 19.01 -4.89
N GLU A 585 25.98 18.35 -5.77
CA GLU A 585 25.07 19.07 -6.66
C GLU A 585 24.02 19.77 -5.84
N LYS A 586 23.81 21.06 -6.16
CA LYS A 586 22.79 21.87 -5.49
C LYS A 586 21.39 21.32 -5.83
N ALA A 587 20.49 21.42 -4.88
CA ALA A 587 19.08 21.19 -5.14
C ALA A 587 18.59 22.17 -6.23
N LYS A 588 17.95 21.60 -7.25
CA LYS A 588 17.47 22.31 -8.44
C LYS A 588 16.04 22.79 -8.25
N LEU A 589 15.76 24.00 -8.72
CA LEU A 589 14.41 24.53 -8.75
C LEU A 589 13.69 24.04 -10.00
N VAL A 590 12.57 23.34 -9.78
CA VAL A 590 11.83 22.67 -10.87
C VAL A 590 10.33 22.89 -10.75
N TYR A 591 9.63 22.83 -11.87
CA TYR A 591 8.20 22.63 -11.92
C TYR A 591 7.88 21.14 -12.12
N ARG A 592 6.93 20.61 -11.33
CA ARG A 592 6.47 19.23 -11.44
C ARG A 592 4.95 19.12 -11.34
N LEU A 593 4.43 18.03 -11.85
CA LEU A 593 3.04 17.64 -11.62
C LEU A 593 2.89 16.96 -10.26
N VAL A 594 1.84 17.33 -9.55
CA VAL A 594 1.45 16.72 -8.29
C VAL A 594 -0.03 16.38 -8.36
N GLU A 595 -0.38 15.17 -7.99
CA GLU A 595 -1.77 14.76 -7.87
C GLU A 595 -2.49 15.61 -6.82
N ARG A 596 -3.73 15.97 -7.09
CA ARG A 596 -4.59 16.52 -6.05
C ARG A 596 -4.91 15.43 -5.05
N PRO A 597 -4.88 15.72 -3.77
CA PRO A 597 -5.23 14.73 -2.76
C PRO A 597 -6.70 14.34 -2.90
N LEU A 598 -6.95 13.03 -3.00
CA LEU A 598 -8.28 12.43 -3.06
C LEU A 598 -8.35 11.26 -2.08
N ASP A 599 -9.55 10.93 -1.59
CA ASP A 599 -9.79 9.72 -0.79
C ASP A 599 -9.69 8.44 -1.63
N GLU A 600 -9.93 8.56 -2.92
CA GLU A 600 -10.07 7.45 -3.85
C GLU A 600 -8.91 7.45 -4.83
N ARG A 601 -8.38 6.28 -5.15
CA ARG A 601 -7.47 6.10 -6.27
C ARG A 601 -8.30 6.09 -7.54
N VAL A 602 -7.94 6.92 -8.51
CA VAL A 602 -8.74 7.12 -9.71
C VAL A 602 -7.96 6.80 -10.99
N PHE A 603 -8.67 6.46 -12.05
CA PHE A 603 -8.13 6.35 -13.39
C PHE A 603 -9.03 7.07 -14.39
N LEU A 604 -8.45 7.54 -15.50
CA LEU A 604 -9.17 8.19 -16.57
C LEU A 604 -9.60 7.14 -17.60
N ASP A 605 -10.90 6.86 -17.69
CA ASP A 605 -11.45 5.97 -18.70
C ASP A 605 -11.24 6.58 -20.11
N ALA A 606 -10.45 5.90 -20.93
CA ALA A 606 -10.06 6.42 -22.25
C ALA A 606 -11.22 6.43 -23.25
N GLN A 607 -12.29 5.68 -23.06
CA GLN A 607 -13.44 5.62 -23.95
C GLN A 607 -14.45 6.73 -23.67
N THR A 608 -14.70 7.00 -22.38
CA THR A 608 -15.71 7.97 -21.95
C THR A 608 -15.13 9.33 -21.59
N GLY A 609 -13.87 9.39 -21.17
CA GLY A 609 -13.23 10.58 -20.59
C GLY A 609 -13.68 10.87 -19.16
N GLU A 610 -14.27 9.90 -18.50
CA GLU A 610 -14.71 10.02 -17.11
C GLU A 610 -13.65 9.48 -16.13
N TRP A 611 -13.53 10.13 -14.98
CA TRP A 611 -12.74 9.60 -13.89
C TRP A 611 -13.53 8.48 -13.19
N ARG A 612 -12.83 7.37 -12.92
CA ARG A 612 -13.40 6.21 -12.24
C ARG A 612 -12.56 5.82 -11.04
N ASP A 613 -13.22 5.32 -10.01
CA ASP A 613 -12.55 4.75 -8.83
C ASP A 613 -11.83 3.45 -9.21
N LEU A 614 -10.55 3.36 -8.89
CA LEU A 614 -9.69 2.23 -9.23
C LEU A 614 -10.14 0.92 -8.57
N ASN A 615 -10.80 0.98 -7.42
CA ASN A 615 -11.23 -0.22 -6.69
C ASN A 615 -12.60 -0.72 -7.14
N THR A 616 -13.45 0.15 -7.67
CA THR A 616 -14.84 -0.20 -7.99
C THR A 616 -15.19 -0.08 -9.47
N GLY A 617 -14.42 0.71 -10.25
CA GLY A 617 -14.73 1.07 -11.63
C GLY A 617 -15.92 2.02 -11.79
N ASP A 618 -16.55 2.42 -10.68
CA ASP A 618 -17.67 3.35 -10.72
C ASP A 618 -17.17 4.74 -11.09
N LYS A 619 -18.03 5.51 -11.78
CA LYS A 619 -17.74 6.92 -12.03
C LYS A 619 -17.56 7.66 -10.72
N THR A 620 -16.52 8.48 -10.65
CA THR A 620 -16.26 9.36 -9.51
C THR A 620 -15.95 10.77 -9.97
N GLU A 621 -16.16 11.73 -9.07
CA GLU A 621 -15.83 13.13 -9.30
C GLU A 621 -14.58 13.50 -8.49
N LEU A 622 -13.72 14.36 -9.06
CA LEU A 622 -12.50 14.84 -8.43
C LEU A 622 -12.75 15.87 -7.32
N VAL A 623 -13.99 16.07 -6.94
CA VAL A 623 -14.40 17.01 -5.90
C VAL A 623 -15.19 16.29 -4.82
N LYS A 624 -15.03 16.74 -3.57
CA LYS A 624 -15.80 16.22 -2.44
C LYS A 624 -17.29 16.47 -2.68
N PRO A 625 -18.15 15.43 -2.63
CA PRO A 625 -19.57 15.62 -2.78
C PRO A 625 -20.12 16.50 -1.64
N GLN A 626 -20.86 17.54 -2.00
CA GLN A 626 -21.48 18.45 -1.06
C GLN A 626 -22.96 18.62 -1.44
N ALA A 627 -23.83 18.47 -0.43
CA ALA A 627 -25.26 18.70 -0.62
C ALA A 627 -25.58 20.18 -0.46
N SER A 628 -26.26 20.75 -1.45
CA SER A 628 -26.61 22.18 -1.45
C SER A 628 -27.82 22.53 -0.56
N ASP A 629 -28.61 21.54 -0.15
CA ASP A 629 -29.87 21.69 0.57
C ASP A 629 -29.80 21.39 2.06
N ILE A 630 -28.57 21.28 2.61
CA ILE A 630 -28.37 21.02 4.04
C ILE A 630 -27.87 22.23 4.83
N VAL A 631 -27.45 23.31 4.16
CA VAL A 631 -26.92 24.51 4.82
C VAL A 631 -27.96 25.13 5.74
N GLY A 632 -27.62 25.24 7.03
CA GLY A 632 -28.57 25.73 8.06
C GLY A 632 -29.62 24.71 8.49
N HIS A 633 -29.60 23.49 7.96
CA HIS A 633 -30.53 22.45 8.40
C HIS A 633 -30.11 21.89 9.76
N TRP A 634 -31.02 21.53 10.64
CA TRP A 634 -30.71 21.02 12.00
C TRP A 634 -29.84 19.77 12.03
N ALA A 635 -29.81 18.97 10.95
CA ALA A 635 -28.99 17.80 10.78
C ALA A 635 -27.89 18.01 9.72
N GLU A 636 -27.42 19.22 9.49
CA GLU A 636 -26.43 19.57 8.45
C GLU A 636 -25.16 18.72 8.58
N ARG A 637 -24.60 18.63 9.79
CA ARG A 637 -23.37 17.87 10.07
C ARG A 637 -23.57 16.38 9.79
N GLU A 638 -24.64 15.80 10.29
CA GLU A 638 -24.94 14.37 10.17
C GLU A 638 -25.25 13.98 8.72
N LEU A 639 -26.01 14.80 8.00
CA LEU A 639 -26.26 14.62 6.58
C LEU A 639 -24.97 14.77 5.75
N GLY A 640 -24.17 15.80 6.04
CA GLY A 640 -22.88 16.01 5.39
C GLY A 640 -21.94 14.82 5.58
N MET A 641 -21.96 14.18 6.75
CA MET A 641 -21.20 12.95 7.01
C MET A 641 -21.71 11.79 6.13
N MET A 642 -23.02 11.59 6.02
CA MET A 642 -23.59 10.52 5.18
C MET A 642 -23.28 10.71 3.70
N VAL A 643 -23.31 11.96 3.23
CA VAL A 643 -22.92 12.32 1.86
C VAL A 643 -21.42 12.09 1.63
N ALA A 644 -20.58 12.48 2.59
CA ALA A 644 -19.13 12.28 2.47
C ALA A 644 -18.73 10.79 2.34
N TYR A 645 -19.48 9.91 3.00
CA TYR A 645 -19.29 8.45 2.87
C TYR A 645 -20.07 7.81 1.72
N LYS A 646 -20.74 8.62 0.89
CA LYS A 646 -21.64 8.14 -0.18
C LYS A 646 -22.69 7.15 0.37
N ALA A 647 -23.06 7.27 1.64
CA ALA A 647 -24.11 6.47 2.26
C ALA A 647 -25.50 6.96 1.81
N LEU A 648 -25.61 8.27 1.55
CA LEU A 648 -26.72 8.91 0.88
C LEU A 648 -26.22 9.53 -0.43
N ASP A 649 -26.87 9.17 -1.53
CA ASP A 649 -26.52 9.68 -2.84
C ASP A 649 -27.23 11.03 -3.09
N LEU A 650 -26.54 11.90 -3.86
CA LEU A 650 -27.10 13.20 -4.25
C LEU A 650 -27.90 13.07 -5.54
N THR A 651 -29.04 13.75 -5.59
CA THR A 651 -29.82 13.96 -6.81
C THR A 651 -29.80 15.46 -7.14
N ASP A 652 -29.24 15.82 -8.28
CA ASP A 652 -29.04 17.24 -8.68
C ASP A 652 -28.34 18.08 -7.59
N GLY A 653 -27.32 17.53 -6.94
CA GLY A 653 -26.56 18.18 -5.86
C GLY A 653 -27.33 18.34 -4.55
N LYS A 654 -28.42 17.60 -4.35
CA LYS A 654 -29.27 17.63 -3.16
C LYS A 654 -29.38 16.26 -2.52
N VAL A 655 -29.38 16.22 -1.19
CA VAL A 655 -29.58 14.99 -0.42
C VAL A 655 -31.05 14.80 -0.05
N ASN A 656 -31.88 15.82 -0.21
CA ASN A 656 -33.31 15.80 0.13
C ASN A 656 -33.57 15.35 1.59
N PRO A 657 -33.25 16.17 2.61
CA PRO A 657 -33.26 15.78 4.03
C PRO A 657 -34.57 15.21 4.53
N ASN A 658 -35.69 15.69 3.97
CA ASN A 658 -37.06 15.28 4.35
C ASN A 658 -37.60 14.08 3.56
N ALA A 659 -36.84 13.56 2.60
CA ALA A 659 -37.18 12.30 1.93
C ALA A 659 -37.15 11.14 2.92
N ILE A 660 -38.03 10.16 2.74
CA ILE A 660 -38.05 8.96 3.56
C ILE A 660 -36.89 8.07 3.17
N VAL A 661 -36.10 7.62 4.15
CA VAL A 661 -34.94 6.76 3.95
C VAL A 661 -35.36 5.35 3.50
N THR A 662 -34.60 4.75 2.59
CA THR A 662 -34.88 3.39 2.12
C THR A 662 -34.11 2.34 2.96
N ARG A 663 -34.54 1.07 2.88
CA ARG A 663 -33.84 -0.03 3.55
C ARG A 663 -32.40 -0.19 3.06
N GLY A 664 -32.17 -0.03 1.76
CA GLY A 664 -30.83 -0.06 1.17
C GLY A 664 -29.92 1.02 1.74
N GLU A 665 -30.43 2.27 1.84
CA GLU A 665 -29.69 3.38 2.44
C GLU A 665 -29.33 3.13 3.92
N VAL A 666 -30.27 2.66 4.72
CA VAL A 666 -30.01 2.38 6.16
C VAL A 666 -28.99 1.27 6.32
N ILE A 667 -29.07 0.18 5.55
CA ILE A 667 -28.07 -0.90 5.59
C ILE A 667 -26.70 -0.39 5.14
N LYS A 668 -26.65 0.40 4.08
CA LYS A 668 -25.39 1.03 3.62
C LYS A 668 -24.75 1.89 4.71
N MET A 669 -25.53 2.72 5.42
CA MET A 669 -25.07 3.51 6.57
C MET A 669 -24.47 2.63 7.68
N LEU A 670 -25.18 1.59 8.10
CA LEU A 670 -24.76 0.72 9.19
C LEU A 670 -23.49 -0.07 8.84
N VAL A 671 -23.46 -0.69 7.66
CA VAL A 671 -22.31 -1.48 7.21
C VAL A 671 -21.06 -0.61 7.05
N LEU A 672 -21.17 0.58 6.45
CA LEU A 672 -20.06 1.53 6.37
C LEU A 672 -19.51 1.90 7.76
N SER A 673 -20.40 2.11 8.75
CA SER A 673 -19.95 2.46 10.10
C SER A 673 -19.21 1.29 10.77
N MET A 674 -19.69 0.08 10.58
CA MET A 674 -19.06 -1.12 11.17
C MET A 674 -17.70 -1.41 10.55
N ASN A 675 -17.51 -1.05 9.26
CA ASN A 675 -16.28 -1.21 8.51
C ASN A 675 -15.38 0.05 8.50
N SER A 676 -15.56 0.97 9.46
CA SER A 676 -14.79 2.23 9.55
C SER A 676 -14.83 3.07 8.26
N GLY A 677 -15.99 3.09 7.59
CA GLY A 677 -16.23 3.84 6.35
C GLY A 677 -15.71 3.17 5.08
N ARG A 678 -15.15 1.97 5.18
CA ARG A 678 -14.71 1.21 4.01
C ARG A 678 -15.87 0.45 3.40
N ARG A 679 -15.92 0.43 2.07
CA ARG A 679 -16.84 -0.44 1.33
C ARG A 679 -16.52 -1.90 1.71
N PRO A 680 -17.50 -2.74 2.01
CA PRO A 680 -17.24 -4.14 2.29
C PRO A 680 -16.67 -4.83 1.05
N TYR A 681 -15.67 -5.67 1.28
CA TYR A 681 -15.21 -6.64 0.31
C TYR A 681 -16.01 -7.92 0.50
N TYR A 682 -16.55 -8.46 -0.57
CA TYR A 682 -17.30 -9.70 -0.53
C TYR A 682 -16.72 -10.70 -1.53
N GLU A 683 -16.14 -11.79 -1.00
CA GLU A 683 -15.48 -12.83 -1.83
C GLU A 683 -16.42 -13.46 -2.88
N ALA A 684 -17.72 -13.48 -2.59
CA ALA A 684 -18.68 -14.03 -3.54
C ALA A 684 -18.89 -13.19 -4.82
N MET A 685 -18.29 -12.01 -4.93
CA MET A 685 -18.25 -11.32 -6.24
C MET A 685 -17.45 -12.11 -7.28
N ASN A 686 -16.55 -12.97 -6.84
CA ASN A 686 -15.67 -13.79 -7.67
C ASN A 686 -16.23 -15.19 -7.92
N SER A 687 -17.31 -15.56 -7.24
CA SER A 687 -17.98 -16.84 -7.43
C SER A 687 -19.40 -16.63 -7.99
N SER A 688 -19.90 -17.59 -8.72
CA SER A 688 -21.31 -17.66 -9.10
C SER A 688 -22.23 -17.95 -7.90
N ALA A 689 -21.85 -17.50 -6.70
CA ALA A 689 -22.63 -17.70 -5.50
C ALA A 689 -23.97 -16.97 -5.63
N ASP A 690 -25.03 -17.67 -5.31
CA ASP A 690 -26.39 -17.13 -5.34
C ASP A 690 -26.52 -15.96 -4.36
N ALA A 691 -27.07 -14.85 -4.82
CA ALA A 691 -27.42 -13.73 -3.97
C ALA A 691 -28.32 -14.19 -2.81
N SER A 692 -28.10 -13.64 -1.60
CA SER A 692 -28.93 -13.97 -0.43
C SER A 692 -30.39 -13.59 -0.63
N PHE A 693 -30.67 -12.63 -1.51
CA PHE A 693 -32.02 -12.12 -1.81
C PHE A 693 -32.28 -12.08 -3.31
N LYS A 694 -33.47 -12.47 -3.72
CA LYS A 694 -33.89 -12.55 -5.14
C LYS A 694 -33.96 -11.18 -5.83
N ASP A 695 -34.21 -10.13 -5.05
CA ASP A 695 -34.41 -8.75 -5.51
C ASP A 695 -33.13 -7.89 -5.35
N VAL A 696 -32.02 -8.45 -4.86
CA VAL A 696 -30.73 -7.77 -4.71
C VAL A 696 -29.65 -8.63 -5.34
N GLY A 697 -29.58 -8.64 -6.67
CA GLY A 697 -28.54 -9.34 -7.42
C GLY A 697 -27.23 -8.54 -7.46
N SER A 698 -26.15 -9.15 -7.99
CA SER A 698 -24.79 -8.57 -8.04
C SER A 698 -24.70 -7.22 -8.76
N SER A 699 -25.63 -6.88 -9.63
CA SER A 699 -25.71 -5.57 -10.31
C SER A 699 -26.40 -4.47 -9.48
N ASN A 700 -27.01 -4.82 -8.35
CA ASN A 700 -27.68 -3.84 -7.49
C ASN A 700 -26.65 -3.03 -6.70
N ALA A 701 -26.84 -1.70 -6.60
CA ALA A 701 -25.94 -0.80 -5.87
C ALA A 701 -25.79 -1.15 -4.37
N TYR A 702 -26.78 -1.81 -3.78
CA TYR A 702 -26.77 -2.22 -2.38
C TYR A 702 -26.27 -3.66 -2.16
N PHE A 703 -25.97 -4.41 -3.22
CA PHE A 703 -25.65 -5.84 -3.12
C PHE A 703 -24.57 -6.14 -2.06
N LEU A 704 -23.41 -5.48 -2.15
CA LEU A 704 -22.30 -5.70 -1.21
C LEU A 704 -22.66 -5.38 0.24
N TYR A 705 -23.43 -4.33 0.43
CA TYR A 705 -23.85 -3.91 1.77
C TYR A 705 -24.89 -4.86 2.35
N VAL A 706 -25.80 -5.37 1.52
CA VAL A 706 -26.82 -6.33 1.93
C VAL A 706 -26.20 -7.69 2.25
N GLU A 707 -25.30 -8.21 1.42
CA GLU A 707 -24.58 -9.46 1.70
C GLU A 707 -23.72 -9.33 2.97
N SER A 708 -22.98 -8.25 3.11
CA SER A 708 -22.22 -7.96 4.33
C SER A 708 -23.11 -7.84 5.57
N ALA A 709 -24.30 -7.28 5.43
CA ALA A 709 -25.27 -7.18 6.54
C ALA A 709 -25.82 -8.56 6.95
N VAL A 710 -26.01 -9.47 6.00
CA VAL A 710 -26.38 -10.88 6.30
C VAL A 710 -25.24 -11.57 7.03
N GLU A 711 -24.01 -11.46 6.54
CA GLU A 711 -22.84 -12.06 7.14
C GLU A 711 -22.59 -11.58 8.57
N GLN A 712 -22.80 -10.27 8.81
CA GLN A 712 -22.68 -9.64 10.13
C GLN A 712 -23.92 -9.82 11.01
N ASN A 713 -24.92 -10.60 10.60
CA ASN A 713 -26.20 -10.83 11.30
C ASN A 713 -27.00 -9.57 11.61
N LEU A 714 -26.84 -8.51 10.80
CA LEU A 714 -27.64 -7.30 10.89
C LEU A 714 -29.07 -7.52 10.37
N ILE A 715 -29.19 -8.38 9.36
CA ILE A 715 -30.47 -8.78 8.76
C ILE A 715 -30.53 -10.30 8.60
N ASP A 716 -31.74 -10.83 8.62
CA ASP A 716 -32.01 -12.22 8.36
C ASP A 716 -32.47 -12.41 6.90
N LYS A 717 -32.18 -13.55 6.28
CA LYS A 717 -32.58 -13.84 4.89
C LYS A 717 -34.10 -13.88 4.66
N GLY A 718 -34.89 -14.09 5.71
CA GLY A 718 -36.34 -14.05 5.67
C GLY A 718 -36.94 -14.96 4.59
N ASP A 719 -37.87 -14.42 3.81
CA ASP A 719 -38.52 -15.09 2.66
C ASP A 719 -37.71 -15.04 1.36
N GLY A 720 -36.48 -14.48 1.43
CA GLY A 720 -35.60 -14.29 0.28
C GLY A 720 -35.86 -13.00 -0.51
N SER A 721 -36.62 -12.05 0.03
CA SER A 721 -36.80 -10.70 -0.50
C SER A 721 -36.33 -9.65 0.52
N PHE A 722 -35.50 -8.71 0.07
CA PHE A 722 -34.94 -7.62 0.91
C PHE A 722 -35.72 -6.32 0.77
N ASN A 723 -36.22 -6.02 -0.44
CA ASN A 723 -36.90 -4.77 -0.80
C ASN A 723 -36.02 -3.53 -0.52
N PRO A 724 -34.93 -3.31 -1.28
CA PRO A 724 -33.97 -2.22 -1.01
C PRO A 724 -34.59 -0.82 -1.06
N GLU A 725 -35.60 -0.61 -1.89
CA GLU A 725 -36.35 0.65 -2.03
C GLU A 725 -37.52 0.80 -1.02
N GLY A 726 -37.71 -0.22 -0.21
CA GLY A 726 -38.75 -0.19 0.85
C GLY A 726 -38.42 0.91 1.88
N LYS A 727 -39.45 1.59 2.33
CA LYS A 727 -39.35 2.65 3.36
C LYS A 727 -39.13 2.04 4.74
N VAL A 728 -38.34 2.70 5.56
CA VAL A 728 -38.01 2.24 6.90
C VAL A 728 -38.84 2.96 7.96
N THR A 729 -39.50 2.19 8.80
CA THR A 729 -40.20 2.72 9.96
C THR A 729 -39.25 2.94 11.15
N ARG A 730 -39.70 3.72 12.14
CA ARG A 730 -38.91 3.97 13.36
C ARG A 730 -38.63 2.70 14.16
N GLU A 731 -39.56 1.74 14.16
CA GLU A 731 -39.41 0.47 14.83
C GLU A 731 -38.37 -0.45 14.12
N GLU A 732 -38.41 -0.53 12.78
CA GLU A 732 -37.42 -1.24 11.99
C GLU A 732 -36.02 -0.64 12.14
N MET A 733 -35.93 0.69 12.14
CA MET A 733 -34.65 1.36 12.37
C MET A 733 -34.11 1.08 13.77
N ALA A 734 -34.96 1.06 14.80
CA ALA A 734 -34.56 0.70 16.16
C ALA A 734 -34.01 -0.73 16.21
N GLU A 735 -34.67 -1.69 15.55
CA GLU A 735 -34.17 -3.07 15.48
C GLU A 735 -32.81 -3.17 14.81
N LEU A 736 -32.62 -2.52 13.65
CA LEU A 736 -31.36 -2.54 12.92
C LEU A 736 -30.21 -1.93 13.73
N ILE A 737 -30.46 -0.82 14.42
CA ILE A 737 -29.47 -0.18 15.31
C ILE A 737 -29.11 -1.10 16.48
N VAL A 738 -30.09 -1.74 17.12
CA VAL A 738 -29.86 -2.65 18.26
C VAL A 738 -29.12 -3.92 17.81
N ARG A 739 -29.38 -4.42 16.62
CA ARG A 739 -28.60 -5.51 16.01
C ARG A 739 -27.13 -5.07 15.80
N ALA A 740 -26.90 -3.88 15.26
CA ALA A 740 -25.56 -3.32 15.06
C ALA A 740 -24.79 -3.07 16.37
N LEU A 741 -25.50 -2.80 17.49
CA LEU A 741 -24.92 -2.73 18.82
C LEU A 741 -24.64 -4.11 19.44
N GLY A 742 -25.13 -5.20 18.84
CA GLY A 742 -24.98 -6.56 19.37
C GLY A 742 -25.98 -6.92 20.47
N TYR A 743 -26.99 -6.08 20.76
CA TYR A 743 -27.93 -6.27 21.88
C TYR A 743 -29.29 -6.88 21.51
N ASN A 744 -29.45 -7.34 20.26
CA ASN A 744 -30.76 -7.84 19.80
C ASN A 744 -31.28 -9.05 20.59
N THR A 745 -30.37 -9.98 20.99
CA THR A 745 -30.71 -11.11 21.82
C THR A 745 -31.22 -10.68 23.22
N LEU A 746 -30.61 -9.65 23.79
CA LEU A 746 -31.05 -9.04 25.06
C LEU A 746 -32.39 -8.32 24.88
N ALA A 747 -32.56 -7.56 23.82
CA ALA A 747 -33.76 -6.81 23.50
C ALA A 747 -34.99 -7.68 23.38
N LYS A 748 -34.87 -8.93 22.88
CA LYS A 748 -35.95 -9.91 22.82
C LYS A 748 -36.43 -10.43 24.18
N ARG A 749 -35.74 -10.07 25.29
CA ARG A 749 -36.14 -10.38 26.66
C ARG A 749 -36.99 -9.24 27.21
N GLU A 750 -38.22 -9.08 26.74
CA GLU A 750 -39.10 -7.92 27.01
C GLU A 750 -39.26 -7.64 28.50
N GLY A 751 -39.27 -8.64 29.35
CA GLY A 751 -39.42 -8.47 30.81
C GLY A 751 -38.27 -7.72 31.50
N LEU A 752 -37.18 -7.44 30.78
CA LEU A 752 -36.05 -6.63 31.29
C LEU A 752 -36.23 -5.15 31.06
N PHE A 753 -37.22 -4.72 30.25
CA PHE A 753 -37.36 -3.33 29.81
C PHE A 753 -38.64 -2.70 30.32
N ASP A 754 -38.55 -1.58 31.01
CA ASP A 754 -39.70 -0.74 31.39
C ASP A 754 -39.97 0.27 30.25
N VAL A 755 -40.97 -0.05 29.43
CA VAL A 755 -41.35 0.74 28.23
C VAL A 755 -42.34 1.82 28.64
N LYS A 756 -41.92 3.09 28.74
CA LYS A 756 -42.69 4.23 29.22
C LYS A 756 -43.35 5.07 28.12
N PHE A 757 -43.45 4.53 26.87
CA PHE A 757 -44.14 5.27 25.81
C PHE A 757 -45.66 5.17 25.94
N LYS A 758 -46.36 6.26 25.61
CA LYS A 758 -47.81 6.26 25.66
C LYS A 758 -48.47 5.36 24.62
N ASP A 759 -47.76 5.09 23.53
CA ASP A 759 -48.10 4.18 22.44
C ASP A 759 -47.38 2.82 22.54
N ALA A 760 -47.02 2.41 23.75
CA ALA A 760 -46.31 1.13 23.98
C ALA A 760 -47.11 -0.12 23.52
N ALA A 761 -48.44 0.01 23.42
CA ALA A 761 -49.28 -1.08 22.89
C ALA A 761 -49.06 -1.31 21.38
N ASP A 762 -48.69 -0.29 20.66
CA ASP A 762 -48.44 -0.35 19.18
C ASP A 762 -47.05 -0.79 18.81
N ILE A 763 -46.15 -0.97 19.81
CA ILE A 763 -44.74 -1.36 19.60
C ILE A 763 -44.64 -2.88 19.67
N GLU A 764 -44.17 -3.50 18.59
CA GLU A 764 -43.89 -4.93 18.53
C GLU A 764 -42.51 -5.25 19.14
N ASN A 765 -41.51 -4.43 18.80
CA ASN A 765 -40.09 -4.57 19.23
C ASN A 765 -39.81 -3.68 20.47
N LYS A 766 -40.47 -3.95 21.60
CA LYS A 766 -40.44 -3.12 22.83
C LYS A 766 -39.03 -2.97 23.42
N GLY A 767 -38.27 -4.04 23.48
CA GLY A 767 -36.91 -4.00 24.00
C GLY A 767 -35.96 -3.15 23.13
N GLN A 768 -36.08 -3.25 21.80
CA GLN A 768 -35.31 -2.44 20.87
C GLN A 768 -35.64 -0.96 20.99
N ALA A 769 -36.96 -0.63 21.06
CA ALA A 769 -37.42 0.74 21.28
C ALA A 769 -36.91 1.32 22.60
N ALA A 770 -36.96 0.52 23.69
CA ALA A 770 -36.44 0.91 25.00
C ALA A 770 -34.92 1.18 24.99
N ILE A 771 -34.13 0.32 24.32
CA ILE A 771 -32.67 0.45 24.22
C ILE A 771 -32.31 1.73 23.46
N VAL A 772 -32.88 1.97 22.27
CA VAL A 772 -32.52 3.16 21.50
C VAL A 772 -32.94 4.44 22.17
N ALA A 773 -34.04 4.43 22.95
CA ALA A 773 -34.49 5.58 23.73
C ALA A 773 -33.60 5.80 24.97
N GLY A 774 -33.27 4.74 25.69
CA GLY A 774 -32.39 4.78 26.85
C GLY A 774 -30.97 5.28 26.51
N LEU A 775 -30.44 4.85 25.37
CA LEU A 775 -29.16 5.31 24.82
C LEU A 775 -29.27 6.68 24.12
N LYS A 776 -30.43 7.30 24.10
CA LYS A 776 -30.71 8.62 23.44
C LYS A 776 -30.40 8.63 21.93
N ILE A 777 -30.41 7.48 21.29
CA ILE A 777 -30.22 7.34 19.84
C ILE A 777 -31.47 7.81 19.12
N MET A 778 -32.62 7.34 19.56
CA MET A 778 -33.95 7.77 19.08
C MET A 778 -34.80 8.26 20.25
N SER A 779 -35.53 9.35 20.09
CA SER A 779 -36.33 9.96 21.16
C SER A 779 -37.82 9.81 20.92
N GLN A 780 -38.62 9.81 22.00
CA GLN A 780 -40.05 10.00 21.91
C GLN A 780 -40.37 11.44 21.49
N ASN A 781 -41.53 11.65 20.92
CA ASN A 781 -42.03 12.99 20.61
C ASN A 781 -42.50 13.74 21.87
N ALA A 782 -42.87 15.04 21.74
CA ALA A 782 -43.33 15.87 22.84
C ALA A 782 -44.58 15.31 23.56
N ALA A 783 -45.39 14.52 22.86
CA ALA A 783 -46.56 13.85 23.44
C ALA A 783 -46.23 12.57 24.21
N GLY A 784 -44.96 12.07 24.20
CA GLY A 784 -44.52 10.89 24.87
C GLY A 784 -44.71 9.60 24.07
N ASN A 785 -44.87 9.70 22.74
CA ASN A 785 -45.07 8.56 21.85
C ASN A 785 -43.77 8.21 21.12
N PHE A 786 -43.47 6.90 20.93
CA PHE A 786 -42.36 6.42 20.12
C PHE A 786 -42.69 6.51 18.62
N GLN A 787 -43.94 6.35 18.26
CA GLN A 787 -44.45 6.32 16.88
C GLN A 787 -43.83 5.20 16.02
N PRO A 788 -44.00 3.90 16.40
CA PRO A 788 -43.28 2.76 15.81
C PRO A 788 -43.47 2.62 14.30
N LYS A 789 -44.68 2.87 13.80
CA LYS A 789 -45.02 2.69 12.39
C LYS A 789 -44.79 3.93 11.51
N ARG A 790 -44.31 5.06 12.11
CA ARG A 790 -43.95 6.24 11.35
C ARG A 790 -42.66 6.03 10.57
N GLU A 791 -42.69 6.36 9.29
CA GLU A 791 -41.52 6.34 8.42
C GLU A 791 -40.47 7.37 8.87
N VAL A 792 -39.20 7.08 8.64
CA VAL A 792 -38.03 7.88 9.06
C VAL A 792 -37.49 8.68 7.87
N THR A 793 -37.21 9.98 8.07
CA THR A 793 -36.60 10.82 7.05
C THR A 793 -35.06 10.58 7.00
N ARG A 794 -34.42 10.95 5.89
CA ARG A 794 -32.97 10.91 5.75
C ARG A 794 -32.26 11.70 6.85
N ALA A 795 -32.78 12.88 7.22
CA ALA A 795 -32.24 13.69 8.31
C ALA A 795 -32.35 13.00 9.67
N GLU A 796 -33.49 12.38 9.98
CA GLU A 796 -33.68 11.63 11.22
C GLU A 796 -32.81 10.38 11.27
N ALA A 797 -32.66 9.66 10.15
CA ALA A 797 -31.79 8.51 10.04
C ALA A 797 -30.33 8.89 10.26
N SER A 798 -29.85 9.95 9.63
CA SER A 798 -28.49 10.47 9.78
C SER A 798 -28.19 10.88 11.23
N ALA A 799 -29.15 11.57 11.88
CA ALA A 799 -29.00 11.97 13.28
C ALA A 799 -28.99 10.77 14.24
N ALA A 800 -29.88 9.78 14.03
CA ALA A 800 -29.89 8.56 14.83
C ALA A 800 -28.60 7.75 14.63
N PHE A 801 -28.11 7.69 13.41
CA PHE A 801 -26.84 7.06 13.07
C PHE A 801 -25.64 7.72 13.79
N PHE A 802 -25.54 9.04 13.79
CA PHE A 802 -24.47 9.74 14.52
C PHE A 802 -24.52 9.45 16.03
N ARG A 803 -25.72 9.45 16.61
CA ARG A 803 -25.91 9.09 18.03
C ARG A 803 -25.61 7.62 18.30
N PHE A 804 -25.86 6.74 17.34
CA PHE A 804 -25.42 5.34 17.41
C PHE A 804 -23.89 5.23 17.50
N LEU A 805 -23.13 6.00 16.69
CA LEU A 805 -21.67 6.01 16.78
C LEU A 805 -21.18 6.49 18.17
N GLN A 806 -21.82 7.52 18.74
CA GLN A 806 -21.54 8.00 20.09
C GLN A 806 -21.82 6.91 21.15
N ALA A 807 -23.01 6.33 21.10
CA ALA A 807 -23.41 5.28 22.03
C ALA A 807 -22.51 4.04 21.92
N ARG A 808 -22.10 3.68 20.69
CA ARG A 808 -21.16 2.58 20.44
C ARG A 808 -19.81 2.83 21.10
N ALA A 809 -19.26 4.04 21.01
CA ALA A 809 -18.02 4.42 21.66
C ALA A 809 -18.15 4.35 23.19
N ASP A 810 -19.25 4.84 23.76
CA ASP A 810 -19.51 4.81 25.20
C ASP A 810 -19.70 3.38 25.75
N LEU A 811 -20.25 2.47 24.93
CA LEU A 811 -20.56 1.09 25.28
C LEU A 811 -19.39 0.11 25.07
N GLN A 812 -18.32 0.54 24.40
CA GLN A 812 -17.13 -0.31 24.25
C GLN A 812 -16.50 -0.53 25.63
N GLU A 813 -16.79 -1.68 26.21
CA GLU A 813 -16.08 -2.19 27.37
C GLU A 813 -14.81 -2.91 26.92
N ALA A 814 -13.76 -2.80 27.74
CA ALA A 814 -12.55 -3.57 27.51
C ALA A 814 -12.90 -5.07 27.46
N PRO A 815 -12.44 -5.83 26.45
CA PRO A 815 -12.70 -7.26 26.41
C PRO A 815 -12.13 -7.92 27.65
N LEU A 816 -12.96 -8.72 28.36
CA LEU A 816 -12.47 -9.61 29.40
C LEU A 816 -11.45 -10.56 28.75
N ARG A 817 -10.17 -10.30 29.03
CA ARG A 817 -9.10 -11.21 28.59
C ARG A 817 -8.99 -12.31 29.65
N ASN A 818 -9.43 -13.52 29.30
CA ASN A 818 -9.19 -14.73 30.06
C ASN A 818 -7.71 -15.11 30.02
#